data_16b3ac62767e90cb5889c57653962f41
#
_entry.id   16b3ac62767e90cb5889c57653962f41
#
_cell.length_a   1.000
_cell.length_b   1.000
_cell.length_c   1.000
_cell.angle_alpha   90.00
_cell.angle_beta   90.00
_cell.angle_gamma   90.00
#
_symmetry.space_group_name_H-M   'P 1'
#
loop_
_entity.id
_entity.type
_entity.pdbx_description
1 polymer ?
#
loop_
_entity_poly.entity_id
_entity_poly.type
_entity_poly.pdbx_seq_one_letter_code
_entity_poly.pdbx_strand_id
1 'polypeptide(L)'
;MPVSFMSMRFIHCAILSLIAMLALPLSAQTQSFSTEPAVFIEEFEKFIQSGGDKKLNEDMKVLKENWNLGKFSPLQQKSIMRISNDMLMEKMTVQPYFGLMITSLANIIEKNLPEKLLQQWQKVTESLIGQSNDEYLEFLKMTSRLFAENIIYEDNSKKWYASNGDYDIAFERGKIVVKFKALDLTCQGPLDKLLIYETSGFYVPSDKSWYGYSGKSNFDRVMPGENVEVSYNKFKIQLDESEYSIDSAKLKFNKYFGTEVVGKFTDKITFATDSASLKFSTFPKFSSYANTLQIKGIVGPNATFKGGLTVIGNEINTQTANGEPTEINILYQGKVKCTLRSKAFKISKGIAVGSEAYFVMYLDSANIYHPNAHVNFLFNENKLVITRGEDGLQRVPFTDDYHRVDLDIQEIRWKIDEPFVDFDNVNNDKEAKIASADFFREIIYARVQGALAFNPLEAIQSYYVKELRKEKRLKFAVADYARFMKTQPEYLKNTFIDLHDGGYLTYFPSQDSALIKPKLFNYVISHQGNRDYDVIRLSSLIAARPNATLNLLSNELTVEGVLKFYFSDSQNVVVLPTDQKVILKKNRRIAFGGMIRAGRFDFFGQKFEFDYSNFQVGYSNIDSMRLYFPDTTGRSVVPIKSVLRNIYGTLYIDKPNNKSGLVNYPEYPIFKSSKGSEVLYDKPSIHGGAYAGDKFRFEVDPFTIDSLDNFTIAGLQFDGTFYSDGIFPDFKHHVSIQKDYSLGFIKPTPGGGYPMYRGKGHGEMVMSLSEEGFYGLSGNIGYNGSTTNFKKMLLLPNKAMGTADSYELPQGAAYPLVYAANAPVEWKPYDDEFHVAQGPTPIKVFKMGYDFYGSVTQTPSKLLGDGTLAWEQARFRSKDMTFGPNKASAQV
;
A
#
# COMPACT_ATOMS: atom_id res chain seq x y z
N MET A 1 -8.08 54.03 -33.19
CA MET A 1 -8.25 55.04 -34.26
C MET A 1 -9.35 54.59 -35.19
N PRO A 2 -10.12 55.43 -35.76
CA PRO A 2 -10.77 56.59 -35.15
C PRO A 2 -12.32 56.54 -35.36
N VAL A 3 -13.07 57.20 -34.51
CA VAL A 3 -13.68 58.52 -34.79
C VAL A 3 -14.67 58.45 -35.93
N SER A 4 -15.92 58.87 -35.91
CA SER A 4 -16.36 60.20 -35.49
C SER A 4 -17.82 60.34 -35.83
N PHE A 5 -18.53 61.04 -35.04
CA PHE A 5 -19.35 62.23 -35.40
C PHE A 5 -20.50 62.03 -36.39
N MET A 6 -21.63 62.56 -36.19
CA MET A 6 -22.17 63.87 -36.01
C MET A 6 -23.65 63.74 -36.31
N SER A 7 -24.49 64.26 -35.66
CA SER A 7 -25.08 65.65 -35.37
C SER A 7 -26.40 65.82 -36.06
N MET A 8 -27.36 66.16 -35.27
CA MET A 8 -27.96 67.50 -35.18
C MET A 8 -29.01 67.89 -36.26
N ARG A 9 -30.01 68.42 -35.76
CA ARG A 9 -30.99 69.54 -36.33
C ARG A 9 -32.26 68.99 -36.87
N PHE A 10 -33.45 69.69 -36.76
CA PHE A 10 -33.95 70.95 -36.15
C PHE A 10 -35.48 70.84 -36.17
N ILE A 11 -36.19 71.20 -35.13
CA ILE A 11 -36.88 72.52 -34.91
C ILE A 11 -38.12 72.77 -35.80
N HIS A 12 -39.14 73.10 -35.08
CA HIS A 12 -40.37 73.91 -35.45
C HIS A 12 -41.52 73.19 -36.14
N CYS A 13 -42.65 73.11 -35.51
CA CYS A 13 -43.67 74.15 -35.58
C CYS A 13 -44.62 73.96 -34.42
N ALA A 14 -44.76 75.04 -33.78
CA ALA A 14 -45.80 75.41 -32.80
C ALA A 14 -47.09 75.86 -33.45
N ILE A 15 -48.13 75.75 -32.67
CA ILE A 15 -49.30 76.69 -32.60
C ILE A 15 -50.56 76.34 -33.37
N LEU A 16 -51.65 76.41 -32.56
CA LEU A 16 -53.07 76.59 -32.84
C LEU A 16 -53.85 75.32 -33.10
N SER A 17 -54.72 74.92 -32.28
CA SER A 17 -55.94 75.64 -31.77
C SER A 17 -56.58 74.78 -30.74
N LEU A 18 -56.90 75.20 -29.59
CA LEU A 18 -58.05 75.97 -29.09
C LEU A 18 -59.41 75.20 -29.27
N ILE A 19 -59.86 74.70 -28.10
CA ILE A 19 -61.32 74.55 -27.77
C ILE A 19 -62.03 73.42 -28.48
N ALA A 20 -62.09 72.24 -27.81
CA ALA A 20 -63.28 71.48 -27.61
C ALA A 20 -63.37 71.06 -26.15
N MET A 21 -63.99 71.86 -25.35
CA MET A 21 -64.65 71.42 -24.13
C MET A 21 -65.69 70.39 -24.52
N LEU A 22 -65.33 69.12 -24.33
CA LEU A 22 -66.27 68.02 -24.16
C LEU A 22 -66.14 67.55 -22.73
N ALA A 23 -67.19 67.75 -21.97
CA ALA A 23 -67.40 67.33 -20.63
C ALA A 23 -67.09 65.82 -20.55
N LEU A 24 -65.86 65.52 -20.05
CA LEU A 24 -65.71 64.27 -19.40
C LEU A 24 -66.47 64.30 -18.10
N PRO A 25 -67.27 63.27 -17.78
CA PRO A 25 -67.89 63.27 -16.48
C PRO A 25 -66.73 63.29 -15.50
N LEU A 26 -66.64 64.35 -14.66
CA LEU A 26 -65.97 64.25 -13.38
C LEU A 26 -66.63 63.06 -12.72
N SER A 27 -65.98 61.92 -12.75
CA SER A 27 -66.22 60.93 -11.74
C SER A 27 -65.90 61.61 -10.42
N ALA A 28 -66.97 61.98 -9.70
CA ALA A 28 -66.86 62.51 -8.36
C ALA A 28 -65.98 61.49 -7.60
N GLN A 29 -64.67 61.83 -7.29
CA GLN A 29 -63.91 61.13 -6.33
C GLN A 29 -64.76 61.15 -5.05
N THR A 30 -65.32 60.00 -4.67
CA THR A 30 -66.06 59.81 -3.44
C THR A 30 -65.15 60.26 -2.32
N GLN A 31 -65.47 61.42 -1.71
CA GLN A 31 -64.60 61.91 -0.58
C GLN A 31 -64.70 61.03 0.68
N SER A 32 -65.82 60.34 0.80
CA SER A 32 -66.07 59.33 1.83
C SER A 32 -67.30 58.48 1.41
N PHE A 33 -67.25 57.20 1.88
CA PHE A 33 -68.45 56.36 1.78
C PHE A 33 -69.45 56.72 2.87
N SER A 34 -70.73 56.38 2.68
CA SER A 34 -71.81 56.56 3.64
C SER A 34 -71.57 55.81 4.92
N THR A 35 -71.99 56.29 6.07
CA THR A 35 -72.01 55.65 7.37
C THR A 35 -73.24 54.76 7.60
N GLU A 36 -74.18 54.73 6.69
CA GLU A 36 -75.34 53.84 6.74
C GLU A 36 -75.05 52.54 5.98
N PRO A 37 -75.15 51.38 6.60
CA PRO A 37 -74.71 50.08 6.05
C PRO A 37 -75.34 49.74 4.69
N ALA A 38 -76.62 50.06 4.50
CA ALA A 38 -77.31 49.72 3.28
C ALA A 38 -76.89 50.62 2.10
N VAL A 39 -76.55 51.88 2.37
CA VAL A 39 -76.07 52.86 1.37
C VAL A 39 -74.59 52.61 1.07
N PHE A 40 -73.76 52.34 2.08
CA PHE A 40 -72.35 52.02 1.99
C PHE A 40 -72.07 50.91 0.98
N ILE A 41 -72.73 49.78 1.08
CA ILE A 41 -72.41 48.61 0.26
C ILE A 41 -72.74 48.89 -1.26
N GLU A 42 -73.74 49.70 -1.57
CA GLU A 42 -74.04 50.10 -2.94
C GLU A 42 -73.01 51.08 -3.50
N GLU A 43 -72.56 52.03 -2.70
CA GLU A 43 -71.54 53.01 -3.07
C GLU A 43 -70.19 52.27 -3.21
N PHE A 44 -69.86 51.37 -2.34
CA PHE A 44 -68.62 50.59 -2.33
C PHE A 44 -68.56 49.68 -3.56
N GLU A 45 -69.68 49.01 -3.93
CA GLU A 45 -69.68 48.16 -5.13
C GLU A 45 -69.44 49.02 -6.38
N LYS A 46 -70.05 50.19 -6.52
CA LYS A 46 -69.84 51.08 -7.66
C LYS A 46 -68.39 51.56 -7.76
N PHE A 47 -67.78 51.87 -6.61
CA PHE A 47 -66.39 52.26 -6.55
C PHE A 47 -65.47 51.11 -7.02
N ILE A 48 -65.70 49.89 -6.57
CA ILE A 48 -64.90 48.72 -6.95
C ILE A 48 -65.05 48.38 -8.44
N GLN A 49 -66.27 48.43 -8.96
CA GLN A 49 -66.56 48.19 -10.38
C GLN A 49 -65.88 49.24 -11.31
N SER A 50 -65.55 50.42 -10.82
CA SER A 50 -64.76 51.39 -11.56
C SER A 50 -63.35 50.94 -11.90
N GLY A 51 -62.80 49.93 -11.15
CA GLY A 51 -61.47 49.32 -11.38
C GLY A 51 -61.45 48.31 -12.54
N GLY A 52 -62.58 47.86 -13.04
CA GLY A 52 -62.67 47.01 -14.23
C GLY A 52 -62.19 45.54 -14.10
N ASP A 53 -61.85 45.07 -12.92
CA ASP A 53 -61.34 43.71 -12.65
C ASP A 53 -62.53 42.74 -12.46
N LYS A 54 -62.65 41.72 -13.32
CA LYS A 54 -63.73 40.72 -13.25
C LYS A 54 -63.72 39.87 -12.00
N LYS A 55 -62.58 39.41 -11.56
CA LYS A 55 -62.45 38.58 -10.37
C LYS A 55 -62.79 39.37 -9.10
N LEU A 56 -62.29 40.59 -9.03
CA LEU A 56 -62.67 41.52 -7.94
C LEU A 56 -64.11 41.80 -7.84
N ASN A 57 -64.86 41.98 -9.01
CA ASN A 57 -66.27 42.10 -9.04
C ASN A 57 -67.04 40.87 -8.56
N GLU A 58 -66.51 39.67 -8.79
CA GLU A 58 -67.06 38.45 -8.21
C GLU A 58 -66.88 38.41 -6.70
N ASP A 59 -65.65 38.67 -6.18
CA ASP A 59 -65.40 38.79 -4.76
C ASP A 59 -66.25 39.85 -4.07
N MET A 60 -66.47 41.01 -4.73
CA MET A 60 -67.38 42.08 -4.26
C MET A 60 -68.81 41.60 -4.19
N LYS A 61 -69.28 40.83 -5.16
CA LYS A 61 -70.64 40.28 -5.18
C LYS A 61 -70.80 39.30 -3.98
N VAL A 62 -69.83 38.41 -3.72
CA VAL A 62 -69.87 37.56 -2.54
C VAL A 62 -69.94 38.36 -1.25
N LEU A 63 -69.15 39.44 -1.14
CA LEU A 63 -69.19 40.33 0.01
C LEU A 63 -70.60 41.00 0.18
N LYS A 64 -71.17 41.57 -0.90
CA LYS A 64 -72.50 42.25 -0.90
C LYS A 64 -73.62 41.27 -0.53
N GLU A 65 -73.67 40.08 -1.12
CA GLU A 65 -74.68 39.07 -0.82
C GLU A 65 -74.65 38.70 0.65
N ASN A 66 -73.50 38.47 1.24
CA ASN A 66 -73.30 38.09 2.66
C ASN A 66 -73.50 39.28 3.61
N TRP A 67 -73.23 40.54 3.15
CA TRP A 67 -73.54 41.76 3.86
C TRP A 67 -75.05 41.90 4.04
N ASN A 68 -75.82 41.68 2.99
CA ASN A 68 -77.26 41.79 2.98
C ASN A 68 -77.96 40.66 3.68
N LEU A 69 -77.33 39.46 3.78
CA LEU A 69 -77.78 38.29 4.58
C LEU A 69 -77.47 38.41 6.08
N GLY A 70 -76.87 39.56 6.50
CA GLY A 70 -76.55 39.76 7.94
C GLY A 70 -75.45 38.90 8.49
N LYS A 71 -74.56 38.42 7.63
CA LYS A 71 -73.44 37.63 8.06
C LYS A 71 -72.41 38.44 8.85
N PHE A 72 -72.40 39.71 8.74
CA PHE A 72 -71.55 40.62 9.52
C PHE A 72 -72.38 41.30 10.61
N SER A 73 -71.87 41.20 11.85
CA SER A 73 -72.47 41.89 12.98
C SER A 73 -72.49 43.46 12.74
N PRO A 74 -73.35 44.24 13.36
CA PRO A 74 -73.29 45.68 13.26
C PRO A 74 -71.94 46.30 13.61
N LEU A 75 -71.21 45.73 14.48
CA LEU A 75 -69.86 46.18 14.88
C LEU A 75 -68.85 45.92 13.77
N GLN A 76 -68.95 44.76 13.14
CA GLN A 76 -68.03 44.38 12.00
C GLN A 76 -68.35 45.27 10.76
N GLN A 77 -69.63 45.49 10.45
CA GLN A 77 -70.02 46.41 9.39
C GLN A 77 -69.48 47.80 9.64
N LYS A 78 -69.59 48.31 10.87
CA LYS A 78 -69.07 49.63 11.25
C LYS A 78 -67.57 49.72 11.08
N SER A 79 -66.81 48.64 11.45
CA SER A 79 -65.39 48.62 11.28
C SER A 79 -64.98 48.56 9.80
N ILE A 80 -65.64 47.75 8.95
CA ILE A 80 -65.39 47.71 7.50
C ILE A 80 -65.64 49.08 6.87
N MET A 81 -66.73 49.72 7.18
CA MET A 81 -67.06 51.06 6.69
C MET A 81 -65.95 52.07 7.11
N ARG A 82 -65.53 52.07 8.35
CA ARG A 82 -64.45 52.90 8.86
C ARG A 82 -63.13 52.62 8.12
N ILE A 83 -62.70 51.39 8.03
CA ILE A 83 -61.50 50.95 7.32
C ILE A 83 -61.58 51.48 5.84
N SER A 84 -62.68 51.28 5.18
CA SER A 84 -62.85 51.72 3.77
C SER A 84 -62.76 53.27 3.62
N ASN A 85 -63.30 54.03 4.56
CA ASN A 85 -63.17 55.48 4.56
C ASN A 85 -61.73 55.94 4.92
N ASP A 86 -61.02 55.27 5.89
CA ASP A 86 -59.67 55.58 6.25
C ASP A 86 -58.72 55.30 5.03
N MET A 87 -58.95 54.22 4.27
CA MET A 87 -58.24 53.91 3.02
C MET A 87 -58.43 54.98 1.95
N LEU A 88 -59.68 55.56 1.81
CA LEU A 88 -59.92 56.66 0.90
C LEU A 88 -59.20 57.95 1.32
N MET A 89 -59.17 58.25 2.62
CA MET A 89 -58.43 59.41 3.15
C MET A 89 -56.94 59.29 2.87
N GLU A 90 -56.39 58.11 2.95
CA GLU A 90 -55.00 57.81 2.59
C GLU A 90 -54.78 57.70 1.05
N LYS A 91 -55.83 58.02 0.24
CA LYS A 91 -55.75 57.97 -1.24
C LYS A 91 -55.40 56.65 -1.83
N MET A 92 -55.73 55.55 -1.17
CA MET A 92 -55.51 54.21 -1.68
C MET A 92 -56.37 53.90 -2.89
N THR A 93 -55.83 53.23 -3.88
CA THR A 93 -56.48 52.90 -5.15
C THR A 93 -57.29 51.60 -5.07
N VAL A 94 -58.21 51.37 -5.99
CA VAL A 94 -59.02 50.15 -6.10
C VAL A 94 -58.07 48.95 -6.18
N GLN A 95 -57.09 49.02 -7.04
CA GLN A 95 -55.97 48.02 -7.10
C GLN A 95 -54.70 48.72 -6.69
N PRO A 96 -53.85 48.07 -5.78
CA PRO A 96 -54.07 46.74 -5.19
C PRO A 96 -54.86 46.77 -3.87
N TYR A 97 -55.04 47.91 -3.21
CA TYR A 97 -55.44 47.94 -1.79
C TYR A 97 -56.84 47.41 -1.52
N PHE A 98 -57.89 48.07 -2.12
CA PHE A 98 -59.31 47.66 -1.94
C PHE A 98 -59.54 46.26 -2.51
N GLY A 99 -58.91 45.94 -3.66
CA GLY A 99 -58.93 44.58 -4.23
C GLY A 99 -58.53 43.51 -3.26
N LEU A 100 -57.35 43.65 -2.67
CA LEU A 100 -56.81 42.66 -1.69
C LEU A 100 -57.63 42.63 -0.40
N MET A 101 -58.14 43.75 0.04
CA MET A 101 -59.06 43.82 1.19
C MET A 101 -60.33 43.01 0.93
N ILE A 102 -61.03 43.26 -0.23
CA ILE A 102 -62.24 42.55 -0.60
C ILE A 102 -61.98 41.04 -0.77
N THR A 103 -60.91 40.68 -1.48
CA THR A 103 -60.51 39.27 -1.62
C THR A 103 -60.23 38.61 -0.26
N SER A 104 -59.63 39.32 0.71
CA SER A 104 -59.49 38.82 2.07
C SER A 104 -60.82 38.62 2.77
N LEU A 105 -61.73 39.56 2.67
CA LEU A 105 -63.10 39.47 3.25
C LEU A 105 -63.92 38.35 2.61
N ALA A 106 -63.93 38.28 1.26
CA ALA A 106 -64.59 37.19 0.53
C ALA A 106 -64.08 35.82 0.94
N ASN A 107 -62.74 35.63 1.03
CA ASN A 107 -62.16 34.37 1.48
C ASN A 107 -62.54 34.02 2.92
N ILE A 108 -62.58 34.96 3.85
CA ILE A 108 -63.09 34.73 5.22
C ILE A 108 -64.48 34.12 5.20
N ILE A 109 -65.35 34.65 4.35
CA ILE A 109 -66.73 34.20 4.21
C ILE A 109 -66.80 32.83 3.54
N GLU A 110 -66.19 32.70 2.37
CA GLU A 110 -66.25 31.45 1.56
C GLU A 110 -65.66 30.27 2.27
N LYS A 111 -64.57 30.46 2.97
CA LYS A 111 -63.92 29.43 3.73
C LYS A 111 -64.50 29.22 5.14
N ASN A 112 -65.53 30.03 5.49
CA ASN A 112 -66.16 29.97 6.82
C ASN A 112 -65.16 30.06 7.97
N LEU A 113 -64.20 31.00 7.86
CA LEU A 113 -63.16 31.19 8.86
C LEU A 113 -63.79 31.71 10.18
N PRO A 114 -63.14 31.47 11.36
CA PRO A 114 -63.67 31.85 12.66
C PRO A 114 -63.96 33.38 12.76
N GLU A 115 -65.04 33.73 13.34
CA GLU A 115 -65.44 35.17 13.53
C GLU A 115 -64.34 35.95 14.29
N LYS A 116 -63.67 35.32 15.23
CA LYS A 116 -62.52 35.88 15.96
C LYS A 116 -61.44 36.37 15.00
N LEU A 117 -61.21 35.67 13.92
CA LEU A 117 -60.19 36.01 12.96
C LEU A 117 -60.51 37.29 12.18
N LEU A 118 -61.77 37.46 11.79
CA LEU A 118 -62.23 38.71 11.18
C LEU A 118 -62.00 39.89 12.11
N GLN A 119 -62.34 39.76 13.40
CA GLN A 119 -62.10 40.79 14.40
C GLN A 119 -60.64 41.14 14.57
N GLN A 120 -59.78 40.13 14.58
CA GLN A 120 -58.31 40.28 14.68
C GLN A 120 -57.79 40.99 13.41
N TRP A 121 -58.23 40.57 12.23
CA TRP A 121 -57.85 41.15 10.95
C TRP A 121 -58.23 42.61 10.86
N GLN A 122 -59.50 42.96 11.25
CA GLN A 122 -59.95 44.33 11.33
C GLN A 122 -59.12 45.20 12.26
N LYS A 123 -58.79 44.68 13.47
CA LYS A 123 -58.02 45.41 14.47
C LYS A 123 -56.58 45.67 14.00
N VAL A 124 -55.93 44.72 13.30
CA VAL A 124 -54.59 44.89 12.74
C VAL A 124 -54.64 45.90 11.56
N THR A 125 -55.63 45.78 10.69
CA THR A 125 -55.88 46.75 9.59
C THR A 125 -56.03 48.19 10.13
N GLU A 126 -56.85 48.41 11.15
CA GLU A 126 -57.01 49.69 11.80
C GLU A 126 -55.76 50.27 12.42
N SER A 127 -54.85 49.40 12.84
CA SER A 127 -53.55 49.79 13.43
C SER A 127 -52.50 50.12 12.37
N LEU A 128 -52.65 49.70 11.10
CA LEU A 128 -51.65 49.88 10.03
C LEU A 128 -51.99 51.07 9.12
N ILE A 129 -53.25 51.31 8.87
CA ILE A 129 -53.71 52.46 7.99
C ILE A 129 -53.24 53.77 8.60
N GLY A 130 -52.55 54.58 7.80
CA GLY A 130 -52.05 55.91 8.19
C GLY A 130 -50.71 55.82 8.98
N GLN A 131 -50.21 54.62 9.32
CA GLN A 131 -48.87 54.45 9.90
C GLN A 131 -47.82 54.07 8.84
N SER A 132 -48.14 53.04 8.00
CA SER A 132 -47.30 52.58 6.91
C SER A 132 -48.11 51.90 5.83
N ASN A 133 -48.35 52.60 4.71
CA ASN A 133 -49.10 52.07 3.59
C ASN A 133 -48.45 50.89 2.92
N ASP A 134 -47.11 50.83 2.94
CA ASP A 134 -46.34 49.64 2.43
C ASP A 134 -46.55 48.41 3.32
N GLU A 135 -46.46 48.55 4.63
CA GLU A 135 -46.75 47.45 5.55
C GLU A 135 -48.19 46.96 5.47
N TYR A 136 -49.11 47.89 5.29
CA TYR A 136 -50.52 47.58 5.07
C TYR A 136 -50.73 46.80 3.78
N LEU A 137 -50.11 47.20 2.67
CA LEU A 137 -50.16 46.46 1.40
C LEU A 137 -49.61 45.03 1.54
N GLU A 138 -48.49 44.89 2.19
CA GLU A 138 -47.93 43.54 2.43
C GLU A 138 -48.81 42.70 3.35
N PHE A 139 -49.45 43.29 4.33
CA PHE A 139 -50.43 42.61 5.19
C PHE A 139 -51.65 42.13 4.37
N LEU A 140 -52.21 42.99 3.49
CA LEU A 140 -53.31 42.61 2.60
C LEU A 140 -52.89 41.47 1.63
N LYS A 141 -51.73 41.56 1.02
CA LYS A 141 -51.17 40.49 0.16
C LYS A 141 -51.03 39.18 0.92
N MET A 142 -50.50 39.24 2.13
CA MET A 142 -50.34 38.09 2.99
C MET A 142 -51.68 37.47 3.39
N THR A 143 -52.64 38.28 3.88
CA THR A 143 -53.93 37.78 4.34
C THR A 143 -54.80 37.24 3.23
N SER A 144 -54.78 37.88 2.03
CA SER A 144 -55.52 37.36 0.89
C SER A 144 -55.08 35.94 0.48
N ARG A 145 -53.79 35.63 0.53
CA ARG A 145 -53.23 34.30 0.24
C ARG A 145 -53.45 33.33 1.40
N LEU A 146 -53.24 33.80 2.62
CA LEU A 146 -53.39 33.00 3.83
C LEU A 146 -54.83 32.49 3.98
N PHE A 147 -55.81 33.37 3.75
CA PHE A 147 -57.24 33.03 3.88
C PHE A 147 -57.74 32.13 2.74
N ALA A 148 -57.18 32.32 1.52
CA ALA A 148 -57.55 31.52 0.35
C ALA A 148 -57.01 30.07 0.42
N GLU A 149 -55.73 29.92 0.68
CA GLU A 149 -55.01 28.66 0.50
C GLU A 149 -54.07 28.30 1.66
N ASN A 150 -54.14 29.01 2.79
CA ASN A 150 -53.19 28.86 3.92
C ASN A 150 -51.73 29.14 3.52
N ILE A 151 -51.45 29.93 2.48
CA ILE A 151 -50.14 30.34 2.08
C ILE A 151 -49.64 31.43 3.01
N ILE A 152 -48.59 31.19 3.76
CA ILE A 152 -47.96 32.16 4.64
C ILE A 152 -46.91 33.01 3.93
N TYR A 153 -46.19 32.43 2.99
CA TYR A 153 -45.19 33.10 2.17
C TYR A 153 -45.15 32.55 0.75
N GLU A 154 -44.96 33.40 -0.22
CA GLU A 154 -44.83 33.02 -1.63
C GLU A 154 -43.90 34.01 -2.34
N ASP A 155 -43.03 33.45 -3.20
CA ASP A 155 -42.23 34.15 -4.19
C ASP A 155 -42.33 33.44 -5.55
N ASN A 156 -41.55 33.90 -6.55
CA ASN A 156 -41.55 33.29 -7.88
C ASN A 156 -41.05 31.86 -7.96
N SER A 157 -40.43 31.37 -6.91
CA SER A 157 -39.71 30.07 -6.90
C SER A 157 -40.36 29.04 -5.98
N LYS A 158 -41.04 29.47 -4.93
CA LYS A 158 -41.56 28.57 -3.89
C LYS A 158 -42.72 29.18 -3.11
N LYS A 159 -43.50 28.29 -2.50
CA LYS A 159 -44.63 28.67 -1.64
C LYS A 159 -44.55 27.91 -0.31
N TRP A 160 -44.83 28.60 0.80
CA TRP A 160 -44.95 28.01 2.13
C TRP A 160 -46.42 27.95 2.56
N TYR A 161 -46.90 26.75 2.90
CA TYR A 161 -48.25 26.44 3.30
C TYR A 161 -48.36 26.01 4.74
N ALA A 162 -49.41 26.44 5.43
CA ALA A 162 -49.87 25.84 6.66
C ALA A 162 -50.89 24.73 6.36
N SER A 163 -50.83 23.60 7.05
CA SER A 163 -51.73 22.47 6.83
C SER A 163 -53.18 22.73 7.29
N ASN A 164 -53.40 23.76 8.09
CA ASN A 164 -54.69 24.12 8.62
C ASN A 164 -54.85 25.65 8.80
N GLY A 165 -56.08 26.09 9.06
CA GLY A 165 -56.48 27.50 9.28
C GLY A 165 -56.57 27.91 10.78
N ASP A 166 -56.00 27.13 11.69
CA ASP A 166 -56.10 27.46 13.14
C ASP A 166 -54.95 28.39 13.58
N TYR A 167 -55.14 29.66 13.30
CA TYR A 167 -54.18 30.71 13.64
C TYR A 167 -54.86 31.96 14.17
N ASP A 168 -54.11 32.78 14.92
CA ASP A 168 -54.46 34.09 15.40
C ASP A 168 -53.58 35.16 14.76
N ILE A 169 -54.15 36.30 14.37
CA ILE A 169 -53.44 37.47 13.82
C ILE A 169 -53.41 38.57 14.84
N ALA A 170 -52.26 39.14 15.12
CA ALA A 170 -52.06 40.20 16.09
C ALA A 170 -51.03 41.24 15.62
N PHE A 171 -51.15 42.46 16.09
CA PHE A 171 -50.14 43.50 15.96
C PHE A 171 -49.47 43.65 17.34
N GLU A 172 -48.24 43.19 17.49
CA GLU A 172 -47.52 43.14 18.74
C GLU A 172 -46.16 43.80 18.63
N ARG A 173 -45.83 44.71 19.53
CA ARG A 173 -44.56 45.42 19.55
C ARG A 173 -44.13 46.03 18.23
N GLY A 174 -45.15 46.62 17.51
CA GLY A 174 -44.89 47.24 16.21
C GLY A 174 -44.73 46.29 15.03
N LYS A 175 -45.04 44.99 15.16
CA LYS A 175 -44.98 43.99 14.10
C LYS A 175 -46.28 43.18 13.99
N ILE A 176 -46.60 42.79 12.77
CA ILE A 176 -47.67 41.84 12.50
C ILE A 176 -47.13 40.43 12.88
N VAL A 177 -47.92 39.66 13.63
CA VAL A 177 -47.60 38.32 14.04
C VAL A 177 -48.81 37.40 13.75
N VAL A 178 -48.56 36.34 13.01
CA VAL A 178 -49.54 35.26 12.76
C VAL A 178 -49.15 34.06 13.61
N LYS A 179 -49.93 33.74 14.63
CA LYS A 179 -49.63 32.66 15.61
C LYS A 179 -50.39 31.40 15.25
N PHE A 180 -49.71 30.30 15.13
CA PHE A 180 -50.29 29.00 14.83
C PHE A 180 -50.13 28.09 16.02
N LYS A 181 -51.12 27.26 16.31
CA LYS A 181 -51.10 26.31 17.44
C LYS A 181 -50.31 25.06 17.04
N ALA A 182 -50.87 24.22 16.21
CA ALA A 182 -50.24 23.03 15.70
C ALA A 182 -50.58 22.87 14.21
N LEU A 183 -49.53 22.63 13.40
CA LEU A 183 -49.66 22.50 11.96
C LEU A 183 -48.49 21.70 11.39
N ASP A 184 -48.66 21.32 10.14
CA ASP A 184 -47.55 20.96 9.27
C ASP A 184 -47.24 22.14 8.34
N LEU A 185 -45.96 22.51 8.31
CA LEU A 185 -45.49 23.59 7.47
C LEU A 185 -44.82 22.98 6.23
N THR A 186 -45.33 23.29 5.06
CA THR A 186 -44.86 22.73 3.80
C THR A 186 -44.29 23.83 2.90
N CYS A 187 -43.07 23.64 2.40
CA CYS A 187 -42.52 24.42 1.29
C CYS A 187 -42.66 23.62 0.01
N GLN A 188 -43.31 24.20 -0.99
CA GLN A 188 -43.48 23.59 -2.32
C GLN A 188 -42.68 24.37 -3.35
N GLY A 189 -41.74 23.71 -3.98
CA GLY A 189 -41.05 24.15 -5.18
C GLY A 189 -41.65 23.51 -6.45
N PRO A 190 -41.03 23.69 -7.62
CA PRO A 190 -41.52 23.12 -8.87
C PRO A 190 -41.72 21.61 -8.87
N LEU A 191 -40.75 20.85 -8.33
CA LEU A 191 -40.79 19.39 -8.23
C LEU A 191 -40.45 18.89 -6.84
N ASP A 192 -39.81 19.69 -5.98
CA ASP A 192 -39.41 19.34 -4.64
C ASP A 192 -40.37 19.86 -3.59
N LYS A 193 -40.44 19.15 -2.47
CA LYS A 193 -41.31 19.47 -1.33
C LYS A 193 -40.56 19.24 -0.01
N LEU A 194 -40.49 20.32 0.81
CA LEU A 194 -40.07 20.24 2.20
C LEU A 194 -41.26 20.10 3.13
N LEU A 195 -41.09 19.36 4.21
CA LEU A 195 -42.12 19.21 5.25
C LEU A 195 -41.52 19.36 6.64
N ILE A 196 -42.09 20.30 7.42
CA ILE A 196 -41.89 20.41 8.85
C ILE A 196 -43.23 20.05 9.47
N TYR A 197 -43.30 18.87 10.08
CA TYR A 197 -44.52 18.36 10.67
C TYR A 197 -44.57 18.53 12.19
N GLU A 198 -45.76 18.46 12.79
CA GLU A 198 -45.96 18.63 14.20
C GLU A 198 -45.34 19.93 14.74
N THR A 199 -45.39 21.02 13.99
CA THR A 199 -44.80 22.31 14.40
C THR A 199 -45.83 23.21 15.04
N SER A 200 -45.40 24.12 15.88
CA SER A 200 -46.16 25.25 16.39
C SER A 200 -45.25 26.47 16.46
N GLY A 201 -45.81 27.66 16.30
CA GLY A 201 -45.00 28.86 16.30
C GLY A 201 -45.74 30.08 15.77
N PHE A 202 -44.97 31.03 15.27
CA PHE A 202 -45.56 32.25 14.67
C PHE A 202 -44.74 32.73 13.47
N TYR A 203 -45.44 33.32 12.53
CA TYR A 203 -44.87 33.97 11.35
C TYR A 203 -44.84 35.48 11.55
N VAL A 204 -43.74 36.13 11.18
CA VAL A 204 -43.56 37.57 11.19
C VAL A 204 -43.33 38.06 9.76
N PRO A 205 -44.33 38.67 9.09
CA PRO A 205 -44.23 39.06 7.69
C PRO A 205 -43.11 40.06 7.39
N SER A 206 -42.87 41.05 8.26
CA SER A 206 -41.81 42.05 8.10
C SER A 206 -40.40 41.39 8.08
N ASP A 207 -40.23 40.32 8.81
CA ASP A 207 -38.97 39.60 8.89
C ASP A 207 -38.92 38.42 7.93
N LYS A 208 -40.03 38.14 7.23
CA LYS A 208 -40.25 36.92 6.38
C LYS A 208 -39.84 35.64 7.09
N SER A 209 -40.02 35.58 8.42
CA SER A 209 -39.46 34.54 9.27
C SER A 209 -40.54 33.76 10.01
N TRP A 210 -40.35 32.45 10.05
CA TRP A 210 -41.03 31.54 10.96
C TRP A 210 -40.22 31.35 12.25
N TYR A 211 -40.88 31.53 13.38
CA TYR A 211 -40.34 31.25 14.71
C TYR A 211 -41.09 30.07 15.31
N GLY A 212 -40.46 28.88 15.26
CA GLY A 212 -41.03 27.63 15.74
C GLY A 212 -40.71 27.37 17.21
N TYR A 213 -41.68 26.85 17.95
CA TYR A 213 -41.52 26.35 19.35
C TYR A 213 -41.07 24.91 19.36
N SER A 214 -41.54 24.11 18.41
CA SER A 214 -41.20 22.71 18.16
C SER A 214 -41.40 22.37 16.70
N GLY A 215 -40.78 21.30 16.22
CA GLY A 215 -41.01 20.79 14.88
C GLY A 215 -40.24 19.52 14.65
N LYS A 216 -40.64 18.80 13.61
CA LYS A 216 -40.00 17.58 13.13
C LYS A 216 -39.80 17.62 11.64
N SER A 217 -38.75 16.99 11.16
CA SER A 217 -38.53 16.72 9.72
C SER A 217 -38.10 15.27 9.54
N ASN A 218 -38.18 14.74 8.32
CA ASN A 218 -37.72 13.41 7.99
C ASN A 218 -36.85 13.37 6.74
N PHE A 219 -36.30 12.22 6.44
CA PHE A 219 -35.51 11.99 5.23
C PHE A 219 -36.25 11.20 4.16
N ASP A 220 -37.57 11.06 4.25
CA ASP A 220 -38.37 10.18 3.38
C ASP A 220 -38.25 10.50 1.89
N ARG A 221 -38.02 11.78 1.55
CA ARG A 221 -37.88 12.19 0.15
C ARG A 221 -36.61 11.66 -0.52
N VAL A 222 -35.57 11.26 0.28
CA VAL A 222 -34.28 10.73 -0.20
C VAL A 222 -33.97 9.34 0.34
N MET A 223 -34.56 8.94 1.49
CA MET A 223 -34.42 7.63 2.13
C MET A 223 -35.80 7.03 2.47
N PRO A 224 -36.63 6.73 1.49
CA PRO A 224 -37.98 6.23 1.77
C PRO A 224 -37.94 4.91 2.53
N GLY A 225 -38.68 4.84 3.64
CA GLY A 225 -38.82 3.64 4.48
C GLY A 225 -37.71 3.41 5.51
N GLU A 226 -36.68 4.26 5.59
CA GLU A 226 -35.62 4.13 6.58
C GLU A 226 -36.01 4.72 7.97
N ASN A 227 -37.13 5.41 8.09
CA ASN A 227 -37.65 6.02 9.32
C ASN A 227 -36.62 6.91 10.04
N VAL A 228 -36.02 7.82 9.30
CA VAL A 228 -35.08 8.81 9.83
C VAL A 228 -35.84 10.08 10.19
N GLU A 229 -35.93 10.38 11.48
CA GLU A 229 -36.65 11.58 11.99
C GLU A 229 -35.67 12.52 12.70
N VAL A 230 -35.88 13.82 12.51
CA VAL A 230 -35.19 14.90 13.21
C VAL A 230 -36.19 15.75 13.95
N SER A 231 -36.03 15.92 15.26
CA SER A 231 -36.84 16.80 16.09
C SER A 231 -36.02 17.98 16.61
N TYR A 232 -36.71 19.13 16.77
CA TYR A 232 -36.05 20.34 17.24
C TYR A 232 -37.01 21.29 17.96
N ASN A 233 -36.47 22.15 18.78
CA ASN A 233 -37.19 23.13 19.59
C ASN A 233 -36.58 24.52 19.42
N LYS A 234 -37.44 25.59 19.49
CA LYS A 234 -37.04 27.00 19.46
C LYS A 234 -36.10 27.29 18.27
N PHE A 235 -36.68 27.25 17.08
CA PHE A 235 -35.95 27.48 15.85
C PHE A 235 -36.50 28.68 15.07
N LYS A 236 -35.68 29.22 14.15
CA LYS A 236 -36.03 30.28 13.24
C LYS A 236 -35.72 29.86 11.81
N ILE A 237 -36.64 30.12 10.88
CA ILE A 237 -36.44 29.89 9.44
C ILE A 237 -36.75 31.20 8.69
N GLN A 238 -35.84 31.58 7.79
CA GLN A 238 -36.09 32.61 6.78
C GLN A 238 -36.85 31.99 5.60
N LEU A 239 -38.11 32.40 5.37
CA LEU A 239 -38.98 31.77 4.36
C LEU A 239 -38.61 32.18 2.92
N ASP A 240 -37.98 33.35 2.73
CA ASP A 240 -37.44 33.80 1.45
C ASP A 240 -36.13 33.10 1.04
N GLU A 241 -35.42 32.51 1.95
CA GLU A 241 -34.26 31.68 1.63
C GLU A 241 -34.66 30.26 1.19
N SER A 242 -33.83 29.64 0.34
CA SER A 242 -34.05 28.27 -0.12
C SER A 242 -33.53 27.20 0.84
N GLU A 243 -32.68 27.60 1.77
CA GLU A 243 -32.00 26.75 2.74
C GLU A 243 -32.23 27.27 4.16
N TYR A 244 -32.35 26.34 5.13
CA TYR A 244 -32.39 26.71 6.51
C TYR A 244 -31.56 25.73 7.35
N SER A 245 -31.02 26.19 8.47
CA SER A 245 -30.27 25.40 9.43
C SER A 245 -30.80 25.52 10.84
N ILE A 246 -30.82 24.44 11.56
CA ILE A 246 -31.31 24.37 12.94
C ILE A 246 -30.23 23.73 13.80
N ASP A 247 -29.77 24.44 14.80
CA ASP A 247 -28.84 23.95 15.82
C ASP A 247 -29.54 23.15 16.91
N SER A 248 -28.79 22.26 17.54
CA SER A 248 -29.27 21.41 18.64
C SER A 248 -30.48 20.53 18.27
N ALA A 249 -30.59 20.18 16.97
CA ALA A 249 -31.56 19.22 16.48
C ALA A 249 -31.21 17.79 16.96
N LYS A 250 -32.24 16.97 17.16
CA LYS A 250 -32.10 15.59 17.66
C LYS A 250 -32.48 14.62 16.54
N LEU A 251 -31.51 13.84 16.07
CA LEU A 251 -31.73 12.77 15.10
C LEU A 251 -32.11 11.48 15.79
N LYS A 252 -33.19 10.86 15.34
CA LYS A 252 -33.61 9.50 15.67
C LYS A 252 -33.44 8.63 14.44
N PHE A 253 -32.52 7.66 14.49
CA PHE A 253 -32.25 6.73 13.41
C PHE A 253 -32.02 5.34 13.99
N ASN A 254 -33.11 4.63 14.27
CA ASN A 254 -33.12 3.40 15.05
C ASN A 254 -32.29 2.27 14.44
N LYS A 255 -32.05 2.30 13.13
CA LYS A 255 -31.17 1.32 12.44
C LYS A 255 -29.76 1.33 12.99
N TYR A 256 -29.24 2.49 13.39
CA TYR A 256 -27.86 2.68 13.82
C TYR A 256 -27.70 3.11 15.27
N PHE A 257 -28.73 3.74 15.87
CA PHE A 257 -28.65 4.30 17.20
C PHE A 257 -29.78 3.79 18.11
N GLY A 258 -29.44 3.48 19.33
CA GLY A 258 -30.43 3.19 20.39
C GLY A 258 -30.95 4.44 21.09
N THR A 259 -30.33 5.62 20.84
CA THR A 259 -30.66 6.90 21.49
C THR A 259 -30.63 8.02 20.47
N GLU A 260 -31.26 9.15 20.76
CA GLU A 260 -31.22 10.35 19.94
C GLU A 260 -29.81 10.96 19.90
N VAL A 261 -29.40 11.44 18.72
CA VAL A 261 -28.12 12.10 18.48
C VAL A 261 -28.35 13.60 18.31
N VAL A 262 -27.64 14.43 19.07
CA VAL A 262 -27.73 15.90 18.95
C VAL A 262 -26.74 16.43 17.92
N GLY A 263 -27.22 17.33 17.06
CA GLY A 263 -26.42 17.88 15.99
C GLY A 263 -27.04 19.11 15.33
N LYS A 264 -26.48 19.49 14.17
CA LYS A 264 -26.98 20.53 13.29
C LYS A 264 -27.78 19.89 12.17
N PHE A 265 -29.02 20.34 11.98
CA PHE A 265 -29.88 19.95 10.86
C PHE A 265 -29.92 21.07 9.84
N THR A 266 -29.83 20.74 8.56
CA THR A 266 -29.96 21.69 7.46
C THR A 266 -30.83 21.06 6.39
N ASP A 267 -31.79 21.82 5.90
CA ASP A 267 -32.64 21.42 4.76
C ASP A 267 -32.77 22.50 3.72
N LYS A 268 -33.02 22.08 2.49
CA LYS A 268 -33.04 22.96 1.33
C LYS A 268 -34.10 22.51 0.32
N ILE A 269 -34.92 23.45 -0.16
CA ILE A 269 -35.76 23.22 -1.34
C ILE A 269 -34.87 23.23 -2.58
N THR A 270 -34.93 22.18 -3.37
CA THR A 270 -34.16 22.09 -4.61
C THR A 270 -35.02 22.46 -5.81
N PHE A 271 -34.45 23.21 -6.74
CA PHE A 271 -35.12 23.60 -8.00
C PHE A 271 -34.78 22.60 -9.10
N ALA A 272 -34.89 21.29 -8.79
CA ALA A 272 -34.65 20.21 -9.73
C ALA A 272 -35.60 20.32 -10.93
N THR A 273 -35.09 20.04 -12.12
CA THR A 273 -35.86 20.08 -13.37
C THR A 273 -36.41 18.71 -13.75
N ASP A 274 -35.93 17.62 -13.07
CA ASP A 274 -36.39 16.24 -13.27
C ASP A 274 -36.37 15.45 -11.95
N SER A 275 -37.12 14.36 -11.89
CA SER A 275 -37.23 13.48 -10.72
C SER A 275 -35.98 12.65 -10.44
N ALA A 276 -35.08 12.49 -11.42
CA ALA A 276 -33.84 11.77 -11.22
C ALA A 276 -32.84 12.61 -10.41
N SER A 277 -32.81 13.92 -10.66
CA SER A 277 -31.95 14.86 -9.93
C SER A 277 -32.31 14.94 -8.44
N LEU A 278 -33.56 14.71 -8.06
CA LEU A 278 -33.98 14.70 -6.65
C LEU A 278 -33.38 13.53 -5.86
N LYS A 279 -33.16 12.37 -6.51
CA LYS A 279 -32.55 11.18 -5.87
C LYS A 279 -31.10 11.38 -5.46
N PHE A 280 -30.41 12.33 -6.08
CA PHE A 280 -29.03 12.70 -5.77
C PHE A 280 -28.95 13.99 -4.94
N SER A 281 -30.06 14.42 -4.37
CA SER A 281 -30.08 15.60 -3.49
C SER A 281 -29.16 15.38 -2.29
N THR A 282 -28.36 16.40 -1.99
CA THR A 282 -27.51 16.45 -0.79
C THR A 282 -28.25 16.94 0.44
N PHE A 283 -29.57 17.07 0.36
CA PHE A 283 -30.45 17.51 1.44
C PHE A 283 -31.65 16.55 1.58
N PRO A 284 -32.19 16.41 2.80
CA PRO A 284 -31.78 17.06 4.05
C PRO A 284 -30.38 16.59 4.52
N LYS A 285 -29.74 17.38 5.39
CA LYS A 285 -28.43 17.08 5.96
C LYS A 285 -28.50 17.17 7.50
N PHE A 286 -27.90 16.20 8.16
CA PHE A 286 -27.71 16.22 9.60
C PHE A 286 -26.24 15.95 9.95
N SER A 287 -25.65 16.74 10.86
CA SER A 287 -24.27 16.55 11.32
C SER A 287 -24.23 16.54 12.84
N SER A 288 -23.75 15.45 13.44
CA SER A 288 -23.63 15.33 14.88
C SER A 288 -22.59 16.29 15.46
N TYR A 289 -22.82 16.76 16.69
CA TYR A 289 -21.76 17.46 17.45
C TYR A 289 -20.80 16.49 18.15
N ALA A 290 -21.31 15.33 18.54
CA ALA A 290 -20.49 14.32 19.18
C ALA A 290 -19.58 13.61 18.14
N ASN A 291 -18.31 13.43 18.51
CA ASN A 291 -17.29 12.72 17.75
C ASN A 291 -16.93 11.34 18.36
N THR A 292 -17.66 10.91 19.39
CA THR A 292 -17.45 9.68 20.13
C THR A 292 -18.65 8.74 20.06
N LEU A 293 -19.50 8.90 19.03
CA LEU A 293 -20.66 8.02 18.84
C LEU A 293 -20.21 6.59 18.60
N GLN A 294 -20.81 5.66 19.30
CA GLN A 294 -20.68 4.23 19.04
C GLN A 294 -21.87 3.79 18.18
N ILE A 295 -21.61 3.49 16.91
CA ILE A 295 -22.64 3.11 15.96
C ILE A 295 -22.55 1.60 15.74
N LYS A 296 -23.60 0.88 16.15
CA LYS A 296 -23.69 -0.58 15.97
C LYS A 296 -23.95 -0.94 14.51
N GLY A 297 -23.15 -1.86 13.98
CA GLY A 297 -23.37 -2.48 12.66
C GLY A 297 -23.10 -1.60 11.44
N ILE A 298 -22.67 -0.35 11.63
CA ILE A 298 -22.42 0.55 10.50
C ILE A 298 -21.22 0.13 9.64
N VAL A 299 -20.25 -0.59 10.24
CA VAL A 299 -19.03 -1.07 9.60
C VAL A 299 -18.86 -2.60 9.71
N GLY A 300 -19.97 -3.32 9.89
CA GLY A 300 -19.97 -4.79 10.00
C GLY A 300 -19.54 -5.31 11.38
N PRO A 301 -19.59 -6.65 11.57
CA PRO A 301 -19.33 -7.27 12.87
C PRO A 301 -17.85 -7.31 13.26
N ASN A 302 -16.93 -7.29 12.28
CA ASN A 302 -15.49 -7.40 12.50
C ASN A 302 -14.81 -6.02 12.61
N ALA A 303 -15.59 -4.96 12.89
CA ALA A 303 -15.04 -3.64 13.09
C ALA A 303 -15.80 -2.86 14.16
N THR A 304 -15.10 -1.94 14.82
CA THR A 304 -15.67 -0.97 15.73
C THR A 304 -15.52 0.43 15.15
N PHE A 305 -16.49 1.27 15.43
CA PHE A 305 -16.56 2.63 14.93
C PHE A 305 -16.54 3.61 16.11
N LYS A 306 -15.72 4.65 16.00
CA LYS A 306 -15.71 5.79 16.91
C LYS A 306 -15.56 7.08 16.09
N GLY A 307 -16.58 7.93 16.13
CA GLY A 307 -16.53 9.15 15.35
C GLY A 307 -17.83 9.93 15.41
N GLY A 308 -17.99 10.85 14.47
CA GLY A 308 -19.22 11.56 14.24
C GLY A 308 -20.11 10.91 13.18
N LEU A 309 -21.24 11.55 12.94
CA LEU A 309 -22.15 11.14 11.88
C LEU A 309 -22.64 12.38 11.13
N THR A 310 -22.61 12.30 9.82
CA THR A 310 -23.32 13.22 8.96
C THR A 310 -24.16 12.41 7.96
N VAL A 311 -25.46 12.65 7.94
CA VAL A 311 -26.38 12.14 6.92
C VAL A 311 -26.54 13.24 5.88
N ILE A 312 -26.26 12.95 4.61
CA ILE A 312 -26.33 13.90 3.50
C ILE A 312 -27.20 13.29 2.41
N GLY A 313 -28.43 13.75 2.28
CA GLY A 313 -29.38 13.10 1.39
C GLY A 313 -29.55 11.62 1.73
N ASN A 314 -29.23 10.73 0.80
CA ASN A 314 -29.25 9.27 1.00
C ASN A 314 -27.91 8.67 1.40
N GLU A 315 -26.91 9.49 1.67
CA GLU A 315 -25.56 9.03 2.01
C GLU A 315 -25.25 9.25 3.48
N ILE A 316 -24.53 8.29 4.06
CA ILE A 316 -24.03 8.39 5.42
C ILE A 316 -22.53 8.67 5.35
N ASN A 317 -22.12 9.76 5.96
CA ASN A 317 -20.72 10.13 6.18
C ASN A 317 -20.41 10.15 7.66
N THR A 318 -19.14 9.96 7.99
CA THR A 318 -18.71 9.96 9.40
C THR A 318 -18.18 11.32 9.87
N GLN A 319 -18.34 12.33 9.05
CA GLN A 319 -17.90 13.69 9.36
C GLN A 319 -18.75 14.28 10.51
N THR A 320 -18.10 14.93 11.46
CA THR A 320 -18.76 15.73 12.50
C THR A 320 -18.95 17.18 12.05
N ALA A 321 -19.86 17.91 12.70
CA ALA A 321 -20.02 19.35 12.48
C ALA A 321 -18.70 20.13 12.78
N ASN A 322 -17.86 19.62 13.67
CA ASN A 322 -16.61 20.24 14.10
C ASN A 322 -15.38 19.76 13.28
N GLY A 323 -15.53 18.82 12.35
CA GLY A 323 -14.46 18.33 11.46
C GLY A 323 -13.42 17.44 12.14
N GLU A 324 -13.71 16.89 13.31
CA GLU A 324 -12.81 15.93 13.96
C GLU A 324 -12.76 14.59 13.24
N PRO A 325 -11.59 13.89 13.24
CA PRO A 325 -11.43 12.64 12.51
C PRO A 325 -12.20 11.49 13.15
N THR A 326 -12.71 10.63 12.30
CA THR A 326 -13.34 9.35 12.65
C THR A 326 -12.33 8.23 12.68
N GLU A 327 -12.53 7.27 13.56
CA GLU A 327 -11.72 6.06 13.70
C GLU A 327 -12.56 4.81 13.47
N ILE A 328 -12.07 3.93 12.58
CA ILE A 328 -12.58 2.58 12.37
C ILE A 328 -11.48 1.60 12.78
N ASN A 329 -11.77 0.74 13.77
CA ASN A 329 -10.86 -0.30 14.22
C ASN A 329 -11.34 -1.64 13.68
N ILE A 330 -10.51 -2.33 12.91
CA ILE A 330 -10.78 -3.63 12.33
C ILE A 330 -10.20 -4.70 13.25
N LEU A 331 -11.02 -5.70 13.56
CA LEU A 331 -10.71 -6.76 14.50
C LEU A 331 -10.30 -8.03 13.75
N TYR A 332 -9.21 -8.64 14.19
CA TYR A 332 -8.79 -9.98 13.81
C TYR A 332 -8.65 -10.83 15.06
N GLN A 333 -9.36 -11.95 15.13
CA GLN A 333 -9.43 -12.82 16.33
C GLN A 333 -9.74 -12.05 17.63
N GLY A 334 -10.68 -11.08 17.55
CA GLY A 334 -11.13 -10.28 18.68
C GLY A 334 -10.17 -9.17 19.15
N LYS A 335 -9.03 -8.99 18.50
CA LYS A 335 -8.06 -7.92 18.78
C LYS A 335 -8.03 -6.90 17.66
N VAL A 336 -7.81 -5.63 18.00
CA VAL A 336 -7.61 -4.58 17.02
C VAL A 336 -6.32 -4.87 16.24
N LYS A 337 -6.48 -5.16 14.95
CA LYS A 337 -5.34 -5.43 14.04
C LYS A 337 -5.06 -4.28 13.10
N CYS A 338 -6.09 -3.47 12.78
CA CYS A 338 -5.94 -2.31 11.92
C CYS A 338 -6.78 -1.15 12.43
N THR A 339 -6.25 0.06 12.34
CA THR A 339 -6.97 1.31 12.62
C THR A 339 -6.92 2.21 11.39
N LEU A 340 -8.08 2.73 11.02
CA LEU A 340 -8.27 3.68 9.93
C LEU A 340 -8.77 4.99 10.53
N ARG A 341 -8.13 6.12 10.20
CA ARG A 341 -8.56 7.46 10.64
C ARG A 341 -8.71 8.38 9.45
N SER A 342 -9.89 8.97 9.29
CA SER A 342 -10.17 9.97 8.25
C SER A 342 -11.09 11.04 8.77
N LYS A 343 -11.03 12.25 8.19
CA LYS A 343 -12.00 13.31 8.45
C LYS A 343 -13.41 12.90 8.04
N ALA A 344 -13.53 12.07 7.00
CA ALA A 344 -14.80 11.54 6.54
C ALA A 344 -14.63 10.14 5.91
N PHE A 345 -15.46 9.20 6.32
CA PHE A 345 -15.74 7.97 5.58
C PHE A 345 -17.15 8.06 5.00
N LYS A 346 -17.25 7.82 3.69
CA LYS A 346 -18.54 7.64 3.03
C LYS A 346 -18.95 6.18 3.18
N ILE A 347 -20.12 5.94 3.76
CA ILE A 347 -20.64 4.59 4.02
C ILE A 347 -21.89 4.36 3.16
N SER A 348 -21.85 3.38 2.29
CA SER A 348 -22.99 2.97 1.47
C SER A 348 -22.92 1.51 1.07
N LYS A 349 -24.05 0.82 1.05
CA LYS A 349 -24.20 -0.56 0.52
C LYS A 349 -23.14 -1.57 0.98
N GLY A 350 -22.68 -1.50 2.23
CA GLY A 350 -21.69 -2.44 2.76
C GLY A 350 -20.24 -2.05 2.54
N ILE A 351 -19.97 -0.83 2.10
CA ILE A 351 -18.64 -0.30 1.85
C ILE A 351 -18.44 0.99 2.63
N ALA A 352 -17.31 1.13 3.30
CA ALA A 352 -16.81 2.38 3.86
C ALA A 352 -15.60 2.87 3.05
N VAL A 353 -15.72 4.06 2.45
CA VAL A 353 -14.68 4.66 1.60
C VAL A 353 -14.10 5.88 2.29
N GLY A 354 -12.78 5.90 2.46
CA GLY A 354 -12.03 7.07 2.93
C GLY A 354 -10.99 7.47 1.87
N SER A 355 -11.09 8.67 1.33
CA SER A 355 -10.19 9.15 0.28
C SER A 355 -8.86 9.69 0.82
N GLU A 356 -8.83 10.09 2.07
CA GLU A 356 -7.66 10.64 2.78
C GLU A 356 -7.61 10.05 4.18
N ALA A 357 -7.14 8.81 4.29
CA ALA A 357 -7.14 8.11 5.55
C ALA A 357 -5.72 7.79 6.04
N TYR A 358 -5.46 8.05 7.31
CA TYR A 358 -4.34 7.45 8.01
C TYR A 358 -4.65 5.98 8.24
N PHE A 359 -3.77 5.11 7.79
CA PHE A 359 -3.84 3.66 7.95
C PHE A 359 -2.73 3.19 8.89
N VAL A 360 -3.07 2.31 9.83
CA VAL A 360 -2.07 1.60 10.64
C VAL A 360 -2.51 0.15 10.86
N MET A 361 -1.60 -0.79 10.64
CA MET A 361 -1.74 -2.21 10.95
C MET A 361 -0.74 -2.57 12.05
N TYR A 362 -1.21 -3.21 13.12
CA TYR A 362 -0.42 -3.53 14.30
C TYR A 362 0.23 -4.90 14.20
N LEU A 363 1.54 -4.96 14.41
CA LEU A 363 2.36 -6.17 14.43
C LEU A 363 3.13 -6.22 15.75
N ASP A 364 2.65 -6.99 16.74
CA ASP A 364 3.25 -7.07 18.07
C ASP A 364 3.57 -5.68 18.66
N SER A 365 4.86 -5.29 18.67
CA SER A 365 5.35 -4.03 19.21
C SER A 365 5.62 -2.94 18.15
N ALA A 366 5.23 -3.15 16.90
CA ALA A 366 5.52 -2.27 15.78
C ALA A 366 4.33 -2.21 14.80
N ASN A 367 4.42 -1.37 13.78
CA ASN A 367 3.30 -1.09 12.89
C ASN A 367 3.74 -1.04 11.42
N ILE A 368 2.79 -1.36 10.53
CA ILE A 368 2.83 -0.93 9.13
C ILE A 368 1.83 0.21 9.00
N TYR A 369 2.24 1.35 8.47
CA TYR A 369 1.35 2.51 8.39
C TYR A 369 1.55 3.34 7.11
N HIS A 370 0.51 4.12 6.79
CA HIS A 370 0.54 5.12 5.74
C HIS A 370 -0.19 6.39 6.20
N PRO A 371 0.39 7.59 6.02
CA PRO A 371 -0.19 8.82 6.57
C PRO A 371 -1.44 9.30 5.83
N ASN A 372 -1.61 8.96 4.55
CA ASN A 372 -2.72 9.43 3.72
C ASN A 372 -2.98 8.45 2.56
N ALA A 373 -3.82 7.45 2.79
CA ALA A 373 -4.16 6.43 1.80
C ALA A 373 -5.64 6.53 1.39
N HIS A 374 -5.96 5.95 0.26
CA HIS A 374 -7.33 5.65 -0.14
C HIS A 374 -7.75 4.31 0.45
N VAL A 375 -8.86 4.30 1.17
CA VAL A 375 -9.35 3.13 1.91
C VAL A 375 -10.69 2.70 1.34
N ASN A 376 -10.81 1.43 0.97
CA ASN A 376 -12.06 0.75 0.66
C ASN A 376 -12.24 -0.42 1.63
N PHE A 377 -13.12 -0.26 2.59
CA PHE A 377 -13.49 -1.31 3.52
C PHE A 377 -14.84 -1.91 3.12
N LEU A 378 -14.81 -3.07 2.45
CA LEU A 378 -15.98 -3.83 2.02
C LEU A 378 -16.38 -4.76 3.18
N PHE A 379 -17.12 -4.22 4.15
CA PHE A 379 -17.41 -4.94 5.39
C PHE A 379 -18.44 -6.06 5.21
N ASN A 380 -19.23 -6.07 4.13
CA ASN A 380 -20.08 -7.21 3.76
C ASN A 380 -19.27 -8.40 3.20
N GLU A 381 -18.09 -8.15 2.66
CA GLU A 381 -17.19 -9.17 2.10
C GLU A 381 -16.02 -9.49 3.05
N ASN A 382 -15.96 -8.85 4.21
CA ASN A 382 -14.81 -8.90 5.13
C ASN A 382 -13.48 -8.56 4.45
N LYS A 383 -13.47 -7.58 3.54
CA LYS A 383 -12.31 -7.24 2.72
C LYS A 383 -11.89 -5.80 2.94
N LEU A 384 -10.61 -5.59 3.20
CA LEU A 384 -9.97 -4.29 3.29
C LEU A 384 -9.01 -4.10 2.10
N VAL A 385 -9.12 -2.97 1.43
CA VAL A 385 -8.22 -2.56 0.35
C VAL A 385 -7.70 -1.15 0.68
N ILE A 386 -6.40 -1.02 0.75
CA ILE A 386 -5.69 0.24 1.00
C ILE A 386 -4.86 0.55 -0.22
N THR A 387 -5.12 1.66 -0.87
CA THR A 387 -4.42 2.04 -2.10
C THR A 387 -3.70 3.36 -1.91
N ARG A 388 -2.46 3.44 -2.35
CA ARG A 388 -1.72 4.70 -2.46
C ARG A 388 -2.22 5.48 -3.67
N GLY A 389 -2.38 6.79 -3.50
CA GLY A 389 -2.68 7.69 -4.62
C GLY A 389 -1.44 8.03 -5.43
N GLU A 390 -1.67 8.66 -6.57
CA GLU A 390 -0.60 9.10 -7.48
C GLU A 390 -0.12 10.52 -7.21
N ASP A 391 -0.80 11.27 -6.33
CA ASP A 391 -0.56 12.69 -6.08
C ASP A 391 -0.14 12.99 -4.64
N GLY A 392 0.84 13.86 -4.48
CA GLY A 392 1.22 14.51 -3.23
C GLY A 392 1.40 13.55 -2.05
N LEU A 393 0.68 13.81 -0.95
CA LEU A 393 0.77 13.04 0.31
C LEU A 393 0.43 11.55 0.17
N GLN A 394 -0.22 11.13 -0.90
CA GLN A 394 -0.64 9.75 -1.13
C GLN A 394 0.46 8.90 -1.78
N ARG A 395 1.50 9.50 -2.37
CA ARG A 395 2.61 8.79 -3.05
C ARG A 395 3.65 8.20 -2.12
N VAL A 396 3.67 8.59 -0.85
CA VAL A 396 4.67 8.08 0.12
C VAL A 396 4.61 6.56 0.22
N PRO A 397 5.74 5.85 0.29
CA PRO A 397 5.77 4.43 0.58
C PRO A 397 5.09 4.10 1.92
N PHE A 398 4.53 2.91 2.05
CA PHE A 398 4.17 2.39 3.36
C PHE A 398 5.43 2.24 4.21
N THR A 399 5.36 2.62 5.46
CA THR A 399 6.45 2.41 6.41
C THR A 399 6.15 1.17 7.25
N ASP A 400 7.07 0.24 7.26
CA ASP A 400 7.00 -0.98 8.06
C ASP A 400 8.07 -0.95 9.17
N ASP A 401 7.65 -0.58 10.36
CA ASP A 401 8.54 -0.47 11.52
C ASP A 401 8.93 -1.83 12.10
N TYR A 402 8.16 -2.89 11.83
CA TYR A 402 8.46 -4.24 12.31
C TYR A 402 9.64 -4.85 11.56
N HIS A 403 9.60 -4.80 10.23
CA HIS A 403 10.68 -5.26 9.37
C HIS A 403 11.76 -4.19 9.17
N ARG A 404 11.48 -2.93 9.56
CA ARG A 404 12.38 -1.77 9.38
C ARG A 404 12.67 -1.50 7.90
N VAL A 405 11.61 -1.44 7.10
CA VAL A 405 11.67 -1.19 5.65
C VAL A 405 10.60 -0.21 5.18
N ASP A 406 10.89 0.48 4.10
CA ASP A 406 9.91 1.24 3.32
C ASP A 406 9.38 0.35 2.19
N LEU A 407 8.06 0.21 2.08
CA LEU A 407 7.37 -0.59 1.07
C LEU A 407 6.83 0.33 -0.02
N ASP A 408 7.54 0.45 -1.13
CA ASP A 408 7.08 1.17 -2.31
C ASP A 408 6.22 0.26 -3.17
N ILE A 409 4.99 0.05 -2.69
CA ILE A 409 3.96 -0.84 -3.22
C ILE A 409 2.66 -0.04 -3.27
N GLN A 410 1.82 -0.29 -4.28
CA GLN A 410 0.65 0.54 -4.54
C GLN A 410 -0.55 0.16 -3.67
N GLU A 411 -0.78 -1.13 -3.44
CA GLU A 411 -2.00 -1.62 -2.82
C GLU A 411 -1.73 -2.69 -1.76
N ILE A 412 -2.49 -2.63 -0.66
CA ILE A 412 -2.59 -3.68 0.36
C ILE A 412 -4.00 -4.24 0.30
N ARG A 413 -4.13 -5.55 0.20
CA ARG A 413 -5.40 -6.29 0.23
C ARG A 413 -5.41 -7.26 1.39
N TRP A 414 -6.47 -7.23 2.18
CA TRP A 414 -6.65 -8.15 3.29
C TRP A 414 -8.09 -8.66 3.37
N LYS A 415 -8.25 -9.96 3.39
CA LYS A 415 -9.49 -10.63 3.75
C LYS A 415 -9.43 -10.91 5.25
N ILE A 416 -10.29 -10.25 6.03
CA ILE A 416 -10.13 -10.09 7.49
C ILE A 416 -10.19 -11.42 8.25
N ASP A 417 -10.85 -12.42 7.74
CA ASP A 417 -10.95 -13.78 8.28
C ASP A 417 -9.72 -14.65 7.94
N GLU A 418 -8.82 -14.21 7.07
CA GLU A 418 -7.61 -14.92 6.67
C GLU A 418 -6.35 -14.34 7.33
N PRO A 419 -5.34 -15.18 7.64
CA PRO A 419 -4.11 -14.71 8.27
C PRO A 419 -3.12 -14.07 7.30
N PHE A 420 -3.50 -13.87 6.04
CA PHE A 420 -2.61 -13.36 4.99
C PHE A 420 -3.05 -11.99 4.51
N VAL A 421 -2.07 -11.09 4.36
CA VAL A 421 -2.25 -9.74 3.81
C VAL A 421 -1.37 -9.62 2.59
N ASP A 422 -1.96 -9.32 1.45
CA ASP A 422 -1.28 -9.19 0.18
C ASP A 422 -0.86 -7.75 -0.10
N PHE A 423 0.32 -7.59 -0.65
CA PHE A 423 0.93 -6.34 -1.08
C PHE A 423 1.21 -6.44 -2.57
N ASP A 424 0.62 -5.57 -3.38
CA ASP A 424 0.65 -5.70 -4.83
C ASP A 424 0.80 -4.35 -5.55
N ASN A 425 1.44 -4.38 -6.71
CA ASN A 425 1.46 -3.28 -7.66
C ASN A 425 0.49 -3.58 -8.81
N VAL A 426 -0.57 -2.80 -8.91
CA VAL A 426 -1.66 -3.00 -9.86
C VAL A 426 -1.36 -2.38 -11.23
N ASN A 427 -0.39 -1.47 -11.32
CA ASN A 427 0.00 -0.76 -12.53
C ASN A 427 0.85 -1.62 -13.49
N ASN A 428 0.98 -1.16 -14.74
CA ASN A 428 1.67 -1.87 -15.82
C ASN A 428 3.13 -2.25 -15.52
N ASP A 429 3.80 -1.56 -14.60
CA ASP A 429 5.19 -1.81 -14.25
C ASP A 429 5.39 -2.86 -13.15
N LYS A 430 4.36 -3.38 -12.55
CA LYS A 430 4.34 -4.47 -11.53
C LYS A 430 5.62 -4.67 -10.67
N GLU A 431 6.55 -3.70 -10.70
CA GLU A 431 7.77 -3.69 -9.88
C GLU A 431 7.48 -3.06 -8.53
N ALA A 432 7.56 -3.85 -7.46
CA ALA A 432 7.54 -3.36 -6.10
C ALA A 432 8.97 -3.21 -5.58
N LYS A 433 9.21 -2.14 -4.81
CA LYS A 433 10.51 -1.87 -4.20
C LYS A 433 10.38 -1.85 -2.69
N ILE A 434 11.23 -2.63 -2.03
CA ILE A 434 11.30 -2.73 -0.58
C ILE A 434 12.70 -2.34 -0.17
N ALA A 435 12.85 -1.21 0.49
CA ALA A 435 14.15 -0.66 0.88
C ALA A 435 14.32 -0.65 2.40
N SER A 436 15.52 -0.96 2.88
CA SER A 436 15.87 -0.81 4.30
C SER A 436 15.61 0.61 4.79
N ALA A 437 15.21 0.78 6.04
CA ALA A 437 15.02 2.09 6.66
C ALA A 437 16.32 2.93 6.74
N ASP A 438 17.47 2.26 6.69
CA ASP A 438 18.80 2.90 6.65
C ASP A 438 19.41 2.86 5.23
N PHE A 439 18.60 2.57 4.21
CA PHE A 439 19.03 2.55 2.81
C PHE A 439 19.52 3.92 2.36
N PHE A 440 20.73 3.97 1.79
CA PHE A 440 21.28 5.16 1.18
C PHE A 440 22.09 4.80 -0.08
N ARG A 441 22.01 5.65 -1.09
CA ARG A 441 22.90 5.63 -2.26
C ARG A 441 23.19 7.06 -2.69
N GLU A 442 24.45 7.36 -2.94
CA GLU A 442 24.94 8.69 -3.36
C GLU A 442 24.23 9.20 -4.62
N ILE A 443 23.95 8.30 -5.57
CA ILE A 443 23.24 8.65 -6.80
C ILE A 443 21.80 9.13 -6.54
N ILE A 444 21.14 8.62 -5.49
CA ILE A 444 19.81 9.08 -5.11
C ILE A 444 19.89 10.43 -4.42
N TYR A 445 20.88 10.62 -3.56
CA TYR A 445 21.14 11.91 -2.90
C TYR A 445 21.42 13.03 -3.92
N ALA A 446 22.28 12.74 -4.89
CA ALA A 446 22.58 13.66 -5.98
C ALA A 446 21.34 13.96 -6.85
N ARG A 447 20.49 12.97 -7.07
CA ARG A 447 19.23 13.15 -7.83
C ARG A 447 18.26 14.08 -7.11
N VAL A 448 18.18 14.06 -5.77
CA VAL A 448 17.35 14.98 -4.98
C VAL A 448 17.82 16.42 -5.15
N GLN A 449 19.11 16.65 -5.30
CA GLN A 449 19.64 17.97 -5.63
C GLN A 449 19.25 18.40 -7.05
N GLY A 450 19.31 17.48 -8.02
CA GLY A 450 19.02 17.77 -9.43
C GLY A 450 19.83 18.94 -9.98
N ALA A 451 19.16 19.92 -10.58
CA ALA A 451 19.77 21.14 -11.11
C ALA A 451 19.87 22.30 -10.09
N LEU A 452 19.49 22.08 -8.83
CA LEU A 452 19.55 23.12 -7.80
C LEU A 452 21.01 23.41 -7.39
N ALA A 453 21.27 24.65 -7.03
CA ALA A 453 22.60 25.10 -6.58
C ALA A 453 23.05 24.48 -5.24
N PHE A 454 22.09 23.89 -4.48
CA PHE A 454 22.32 23.25 -3.19
C PHE A 454 21.36 22.07 -3.02
N ASN A 455 21.73 21.10 -2.19
CA ASN A 455 20.84 19.99 -1.87
C ASN A 455 19.73 20.44 -0.91
N PRO A 456 18.45 20.29 -1.26
CA PRO A 456 17.33 20.72 -0.41
C PRO A 456 17.27 19.99 0.94
N LEU A 457 17.81 18.77 1.04
CA LEU A 457 17.89 18.05 2.31
C LEU A 457 18.84 18.76 3.29
N GLU A 458 20.01 19.21 2.83
CA GLU A 458 20.97 19.96 3.64
C GLU A 458 20.42 21.33 4.05
N ALA A 459 19.73 22.01 3.14
CA ALA A 459 19.12 23.30 3.43
C ALA A 459 18.07 23.21 4.55
N ILE A 460 17.21 22.16 4.51
CA ILE A 460 16.21 21.93 5.57
C ILE A 460 16.88 21.48 6.87
N GLN A 461 17.93 20.66 6.81
CA GLN A 461 18.71 20.30 8.01
C GLN A 461 19.35 21.56 8.63
N SER A 462 19.93 22.43 7.82
CA SER A 462 20.51 23.70 8.29
C SER A 462 19.47 24.60 8.95
N TYR A 463 18.27 24.70 8.35
CA TYR A 463 17.14 25.42 8.95
C TYR A 463 16.74 24.83 10.28
N TYR A 464 16.60 23.49 10.36
CA TYR A 464 16.30 22.81 11.62
C TYR A 464 17.33 23.14 12.71
N VAL A 465 18.61 23.04 12.40
CA VAL A 465 19.68 23.28 13.38
C VAL A 465 19.68 24.71 13.88
N LYS A 466 19.44 25.69 12.99
CA LYS A 466 19.48 27.11 13.32
C LYS A 466 18.23 27.61 14.01
N GLU A 467 17.06 27.22 13.57
CA GLU A 467 15.78 27.82 13.95
C GLU A 467 14.90 26.91 14.83
N LEU A 468 14.86 25.60 14.55
CA LEU A 468 13.87 24.70 15.15
C LEU A 468 14.41 23.86 16.31
N ARG A 469 15.72 23.57 16.33
CA ARG A 469 16.35 22.63 17.29
C ARG A 469 16.18 23.06 18.74
N LYS A 470 16.25 24.36 19.04
CA LYS A 470 16.12 24.90 20.40
C LYS A 470 14.76 24.56 21.01
N GLU A 471 13.71 24.57 20.19
CA GLU A 471 12.34 24.29 20.59
C GLU A 471 11.97 22.82 20.40
N LYS A 472 12.90 21.99 19.93
CA LYS A 472 12.68 20.57 19.56
C LYS A 472 11.51 20.37 18.58
N ARG A 473 11.21 21.37 17.75
CA ARG A 473 10.15 21.32 16.75
C ARG A 473 10.65 20.67 15.48
N LEU A 474 9.89 19.72 14.94
CA LEU A 474 10.12 19.15 13.61
C LEU A 474 9.14 19.69 12.56
N LYS A 475 8.00 20.27 13.02
CA LYS A 475 7.00 20.90 12.15
C LYS A 475 7.26 22.40 12.05
N PHE A 476 7.14 22.93 10.83
CA PHE A 476 7.36 24.34 10.53
C PHE A 476 6.43 24.83 9.42
N ALA A 477 6.18 26.15 9.37
CA ALA A 477 5.44 26.76 8.28
C ALA A 477 6.36 26.97 7.05
N VAL A 478 5.85 26.72 5.86
CA VAL A 478 6.62 26.91 4.61
C VAL A 478 7.05 28.35 4.44
N ALA A 479 6.21 29.33 4.84
CA ALA A 479 6.54 30.74 4.82
C ALA A 479 7.76 31.10 5.69
N ASP A 480 7.95 30.46 6.86
CA ASP A 480 9.11 30.71 7.72
C ASP A 480 10.40 30.17 7.07
N TYR A 481 10.32 28.97 6.47
CA TYR A 481 11.45 28.42 5.73
C TYR A 481 11.76 29.23 4.47
N ALA A 482 10.76 29.71 3.75
CA ALA A 482 10.95 30.58 2.60
C ALA A 482 11.68 31.87 2.98
N ARG A 483 11.31 32.47 4.12
CA ARG A 483 12.00 33.65 4.67
C ARG A 483 13.48 33.37 5.02
N PHE A 484 13.73 32.19 5.61
CA PHE A 484 15.10 31.75 5.91
C PHE A 484 15.92 31.57 4.62
N MET A 485 15.32 30.98 3.57
CA MET A 485 15.95 30.79 2.26
C MET A 485 15.99 32.07 1.39
N LYS A 486 15.36 33.17 1.83
CA LYS A 486 15.22 34.41 1.07
C LYS A 486 14.55 34.21 -0.29
N THR A 487 13.48 33.45 -0.31
CA THR A 487 12.72 33.10 -1.51
C THR A 487 11.20 33.23 -1.25
N GLN A 488 10.39 33.05 -2.28
CA GLN A 488 8.93 33.02 -2.12
C GLN A 488 8.42 31.59 -1.84
N PRO A 489 7.37 31.41 -1.01
CA PRO A 489 6.82 30.09 -0.69
C PRO A 489 6.39 29.28 -1.91
N GLU A 490 5.89 29.96 -2.95
CA GLU A 490 5.40 29.34 -4.18
C GLU A 490 6.49 28.55 -4.91
N TYR A 491 7.74 29.03 -4.90
CA TYR A 491 8.86 28.34 -5.55
C TYR A 491 9.32 27.08 -4.82
N LEU A 492 8.90 26.91 -3.55
CA LEU A 492 9.28 25.76 -2.73
C LEU A 492 8.28 24.60 -2.83
N LYS A 493 7.06 24.85 -3.34
CA LYS A 493 5.98 23.86 -3.34
C LYS A 493 6.37 22.56 -4.05
N ASN A 494 6.91 22.64 -5.26
CA ASN A 494 7.34 21.47 -6.01
C ASN A 494 8.45 20.72 -5.27
N THR A 495 9.44 21.43 -4.73
CA THR A 495 10.50 20.82 -3.93
C THR A 495 9.92 20.09 -2.70
N PHE A 496 8.95 20.69 -2.00
CA PHE A 496 8.31 20.04 -0.85
C PHE A 496 7.48 18.81 -1.25
N ILE A 497 6.85 18.84 -2.42
CA ILE A 497 6.14 17.66 -2.97
C ILE A 497 7.16 16.55 -3.27
N ASP A 498 8.26 16.84 -3.97
CA ASP A 498 9.30 15.87 -4.30
C ASP A 498 9.96 15.27 -3.05
N LEU A 499 10.24 16.10 -2.04
CA LEU A 499 10.80 15.65 -0.76
C LEU A 499 9.79 14.81 0.04
N HIS A 500 8.52 15.14 -0.07
CA HIS A 500 7.44 14.36 0.52
C HIS A 500 7.33 12.99 -0.15
N ASP A 501 7.31 12.94 -1.48
CA ASP A 501 7.28 11.72 -2.28
C ASP A 501 8.50 10.82 -1.99
N GLY A 502 9.66 11.42 -1.80
CA GLY A 502 10.87 10.73 -1.34
C GLY A 502 10.83 10.26 0.12
N GLY A 503 9.81 10.62 0.88
CA GLY A 503 9.67 10.26 2.29
C GLY A 503 10.62 11.01 3.24
N TYR A 504 11.19 12.16 2.83
CA TYR A 504 12.12 12.96 3.65
C TYR A 504 11.41 13.91 4.61
N LEU A 505 10.24 14.35 4.24
CA LEU A 505 9.35 15.16 5.09
C LEU A 505 7.88 14.80 4.83
N THR A 506 6.97 15.29 5.67
CA THR A 506 5.54 15.29 5.37
C THR A 506 5.11 16.71 5.07
N TYR A 507 4.67 17.01 3.86
CA TYR A 507 4.13 18.30 3.47
C TYR A 507 2.62 18.33 3.65
N PHE A 508 2.08 19.41 4.20
CA PHE A 508 0.64 19.64 4.44
C PHE A 508 0.20 20.88 3.63
N PRO A 509 -0.22 20.71 2.36
CA PRO A 509 -0.57 21.85 1.50
C PRO A 509 -1.68 22.73 2.08
N SER A 510 -2.69 22.14 2.69
CA SER A 510 -3.83 22.86 3.29
C SER A 510 -3.46 23.72 4.51
N GLN A 511 -2.33 23.41 5.18
CA GLN A 511 -1.83 24.12 6.35
C GLN A 511 -0.58 24.94 6.02
N ASP A 512 -0.13 24.90 4.76
CA ASP A 512 1.15 25.47 4.29
C ASP A 512 2.31 25.18 5.25
N SER A 513 2.45 23.91 5.67
CA SER A 513 3.42 23.47 6.67
C SER A 513 4.07 22.15 6.31
N ALA A 514 5.27 21.89 6.85
CA ALA A 514 6.00 20.66 6.65
C ALA A 514 6.49 20.08 7.98
N LEU A 515 6.58 18.74 8.05
CA LEU A 515 7.11 17.98 9.19
C LEU A 515 8.34 17.18 8.72
N ILE A 516 9.49 17.44 9.30
CA ILE A 516 10.75 16.76 8.97
C ILE A 516 10.70 15.31 9.47
N LYS A 517 11.05 14.36 8.60
CA LYS A 517 11.16 12.94 8.97
C LYS A 517 12.60 12.53 9.29
N PRO A 518 12.82 11.49 10.09
CA PRO A 518 14.16 10.97 10.41
C PRO A 518 15.01 10.65 9.17
N LYS A 519 14.38 10.18 8.09
CA LYS A 519 15.04 9.85 6.81
C LYS A 519 15.83 11.03 6.24
N LEU A 520 15.34 12.28 6.38
CA LEU A 520 16.06 13.46 5.92
C LEU A 520 17.42 13.57 6.61
N PHE A 521 17.42 13.51 7.94
CA PHE A 521 18.66 13.58 8.72
C PHE A 521 19.59 12.42 8.40
N ASN A 522 19.06 11.21 8.28
CA ASN A 522 19.81 10.00 7.95
C ASN A 522 20.54 10.18 6.62
N TYR A 523 19.86 10.69 5.58
CA TYR A 523 20.45 10.89 4.26
C TYR A 523 21.58 11.91 4.27
N VAL A 524 21.37 13.06 4.93
CA VAL A 524 22.42 14.11 5.01
C VAL A 524 23.62 13.64 5.82
N ILE A 525 23.40 12.99 6.95
CA ILE A 525 24.49 12.51 7.82
C ILE A 525 25.24 11.34 7.16
N SER A 526 24.55 10.49 6.40
CA SER A 526 25.17 9.41 5.62
C SER A 526 26.02 9.94 4.48
N HIS A 527 25.54 10.94 3.74
CA HIS A 527 26.33 11.65 2.72
C HIS A 527 27.61 12.26 3.30
N GLN A 528 27.53 12.83 4.49
CA GLN A 528 28.69 13.40 5.20
C GLN A 528 29.64 12.34 5.77
N GLY A 529 29.35 11.04 5.63
CA GLY A 529 30.15 9.94 6.18
C GLY A 529 30.09 9.82 7.70
N ASN A 530 29.17 10.50 8.37
CA ASN A 530 29.05 10.53 9.83
C ASN A 530 28.04 9.52 10.40
N ARG A 531 27.40 8.70 9.54
CA ARG A 531 26.47 7.64 9.90
C ARG A 531 26.64 6.46 8.97
N ASP A 532 26.68 5.26 9.55
CA ASP A 532 26.63 4.03 8.79
C ASP A 532 25.24 3.84 8.17
N TYR A 533 25.19 3.27 6.96
CA TYR A 533 23.98 3.00 6.19
C TYR A 533 24.12 1.66 5.47
N ASP A 534 23.07 1.21 4.82
CA ASP A 534 23.10 0.01 3.99
C ASP A 534 22.58 0.27 2.56
N VAL A 535 22.76 -0.71 1.69
CA VAL A 535 22.30 -0.70 0.29
C VAL A 535 21.21 -1.73 0.02
N ILE A 536 20.61 -2.29 1.07
CA ILE A 536 19.65 -3.39 0.98
C ILE A 536 18.34 -2.88 0.42
N ARG A 537 18.04 -3.29 -0.81
CA ARG A 537 16.77 -3.04 -1.49
C ARG A 537 16.39 -4.26 -2.33
N LEU A 538 15.19 -4.75 -2.11
CA LEU A 538 14.57 -5.79 -2.90
C LEU A 538 13.72 -5.15 -3.99
N SER A 539 13.90 -5.59 -5.23
CA SER A 539 13.01 -5.30 -6.35
C SER A 539 12.25 -6.59 -6.67
N SER A 540 10.95 -6.56 -6.48
CA SER A 540 10.04 -7.65 -6.82
C SER A 540 9.38 -7.36 -8.15
N LEU A 541 9.53 -8.27 -9.11
CA LEU A 541 8.89 -8.17 -10.42
C LEU A 541 8.11 -9.45 -10.68
N ILE A 542 6.77 -9.41 -10.52
CA ILE A 542 5.91 -10.57 -10.68
C ILE A 542 4.54 -10.16 -11.25
N ALA A 543 3.97 -10.99 -12.15
CA ALA A 543 2.74 -10.67 -12.85
C ALA A 543 1.52 -11.46 -12.36
N ALA A 544 1.70 -12.68 -11.85
CA ALA A 544 0.61 -13.62 -11.60
C ALA A 544 0.25 -13.80 -10.12
N ARG A 545 0.99 -13.17 -9.20
CA ARG A 545 0.85 -13.28 -7.74
C ARG A 545 1.10 -11.91 -7.11
N PRO A 546 0.69 -11.68 -5.85
CA PRO A 546 1.11 -10.46 -5.14
C PRO A 546 2.63 -10.37 -5.02
N ASN A 547 3.16 -9.16 -5.03
CA ASN A 547 4.59 -8.91 -4.86
C ASN A 547 5.12 -9.35 -3.50
N ALA A 548 4.29 -9.20 -2.46
CA ALA A 548 4.61 -9.70 -1.14
C ALA A 548 3.34 -10.13 -0.38
N THR A 549 3.50 -11.05 0.57
CA THR A 549 2.44 -11.52 1.45
C THR A 549 2.92 -11.54 2.90
N LEU A 550 2.21 -10.84 3.78
CA LEU A 550 2.43 -10.83 5.22
C LEU A 550 1.59 -11.92 5.89
N ASN A 551 2.22 -12.78 6.65
CA ASN A 551 1.55 -13.73 7.52
C ASN A 551 1.34 -13.12 8.92
N LEU A 552 0.09 -12.87 9.31
CA LEU A 552 -0.27 -12.23 10.58
C LEU A 552 -0.01 -13.11 11.81
N LEU A 553 0.23 -14.42 11.63
CA LEU A 553 0.53 -15.35 12.74
C LEU A 553 2.02 -15.36 13.08
N SER A 554 2.90 -15.33 12.06
CA SER A 554 4.37 -15.29 12.25
C SER A 554 4.93 -13.87 12.14
N ASN A 555 4.17 -12.92 11.63
CA ASN A 555 4.58 -11.58 11.22
C ASN A 555 5.75 -11.60 10.19
N GLU A 556 5.87 -12.65 9.40
CA GLU A 556 6.86 -12.74 8.32
C GLU A 556 6.28 -12.15 7.02
N LEU A 557 7.07 -11.34 6.34
CA LEU A 557 6.73 -10.78 5.03
C LEU A 557 7.51 -11.52 3.94
N THR A 558 6.81 -12.37 3.19
CA THR A 558 7.37 -13.09 2.04
C THR A 558 7.30 -12.20 0.81
N VAL A 559 8.44 -11.90 0.20
CA VAL A 559 8.58 -11.13 -1.04
C VAL A 559 8.86 -12.09 -2.17
N GLU A 560 8.07 -12.05 -3.22
CA GLU A 560 8.21 -12.90 -4.41
C GLU A 560 8.71 -12.11 -5.62
N GLY A 561 9.26 -12.80 -6.64
CA GLY A 561 9.77 -12.16 -7.85
C GLY A 561 11.10 -11.41 -7.66
N VAL A 562 11.88 -11.74 -6.65
CA VAL A 562 13.19 -11.12 -6.38
C VAL A 562 14.28 -11.87 -7.16
N LEU A 563 14.80 -11.25 -8.24
CA LEU A 563 15.84 -11.86 -9.06
C LEU A 563 17.21 -11.78 -8.39
N LYS A 564 17.53 -10.63 -7.80
CA LYS A 564 18.79 -10.39 -7.08
C LYS A 564 18.67 -9.20 -6.13
N PHE A 565 19.50 -9.19 -5.10
CA PHE A 565 19.71 -8.02 -4.24
C PHE A 565 21.11 -8.02 -3.64
N TYR A 566 21.54 -6.88 -3.10
CA TYR A 566 22.86 -6.70 -2.51
C TYR A 566 22.76 -6.54 -1.01
N PHE A 567 23.63 -7.25 -0.27
CA PHE A 567 23.87 -6.91 1.13
C PHE A 567 24.91 -5.79 1.25
N SER A 568 25.93 -5.83 0.38
CA SER A 568 26.98 -4.80 0.34
C SER A 568 27.48 -4.63 -1.09
N ASP A 569 27.54 -3.40 -1.54
CA ASP A 569 28.18 -3.06 -2.82
C ASP A 569 29.72 -3.01 -2.65
N SER A 570 30.22 -2.45 -1.54
CA SER A 570 31.64 -2.29 -1.24
C SER A 570 32.36 -3.63 -1.07
N GLN A 571 31.70 -4.59 -0.44
CA GLN A 571 32.22 -5.95 -0.23
C GLN A 571 31.80 -6.94 -1.32
N ASN A 572 31.12 -6.45 -2.36
CA ASN A 572 30.65 -7.26 -3.49
C ASN A 572 29.89 -8.52 -3.06
N VAL A 573 28.92 -8.35 -2.12
CA VAL A 573 28.09 -9.45 -1.64
C VAL A 573 26.69 -9.34 -2.20
N VAL A 574 26.36 -10.25 -3.14
CA VAL A 574 25.08 -10.30 -3.85
C VAL A 574 24.38 -11.63 -3.64
N VAL A 575 23.05 -11.57 -3.56
CA VAL A 575 22.17 -12.73 -3.41
C VAL A 575 21.34 -12.92 -4.67
N LEU A 576 21.24 -14.16 -5.12
CA LEU A 576 20.37 -14.62 -6.20
C LEU A 576 19.47 -15.74 -5.66
N PRO A 577 18.24 -15.43 -5.24
CA PRO A 577 17.30 -16.45 -4.75
C PRO A 577 16.88 -17.40 -5.87
N THR A 578 16.98 -18.70 -5.67
CA THR A 578 16.66 -19.71 -6.71
C THR A 578 15.18 -19.75 -7.03
N ASP A 579 14.32 -19.62 -6.02
CA ASP A 579 12.86 -19.59 -6.13
C ASP A 579 12.29 -18.16 -6.24
N GLN A 580 13.19 -17.17 -6.36
CA GLN A 580 12.86 -15.74 -6.38
C GLN A 580 12.10 -15.27 -5.13
N LYS A 581 12.26 -15.99 -4.00
CA LYS A 581 11.59 -15.70 -2.73
C LYS A 581 12.58 -15.21 -1.68
N VAL A 582 12.13 -14.17 -0.96
CA VAL A 582 12.86 -13.63 0.19
C VAL A 582 11.87 -13.41 1.34
N ILE A 583 12.20 -13.88 2.52
CA ILE A 583 11.36 -13.74 3.72
C ILE A 583 12.00 -12.69 4.64
N LEU A 584 11.31 -11.58 4.79
CA LEU A 584 11.67 -10.54 5.76
C LEU A 584 11.11 -10.91 7.12
N LYS A 585 11.96 -10.84 8.13
CA LYS A 585 11.65 -11.05 9.54
C LYS A 585 11.92 -9.78 10.35
N LYS A 586 11.56 -9.79 11.62
CA LYS A 586 11.74 -8.64 12.51
C LYS A 586 13.16 -8.04 12.41
N ASN A 587 13.25 -6.71 12.40
CA ASN A 587 14.51 -5.96 12.41
C ASN A 587 15.46 -6.27 11.24
N ARG A 588 14.93 -6.41 10.02
CA ARG A 588 15.74 -6.68 8.80
C ARG A 588 16.48 -8.01 8.82
N ARG A 589 16.07 -8.98 9.61
CA ARG A 589 16.51 -10.36 9.40
C ARG A 589 15.88 -10.87 8.13
N ILE A 590 16.67 -11.58 7.31
CA ILE A 590 16.25 -12.05 5.99
C ILE A 590 16.55 -13.53 5.87
N ALA A 591 15.52 -14.32 5.49
CA ALA A 591 15.70 -15.73 5.17
C ALA A 591 15.43 -15.96 3.68
N PHE A 592 16.24 -16.79 3.03
CA PHE A 592 16.14 -17.11 1.61
C PHE A 592 16.86 -18.42 1.28
N GLY A 593 16.58 -18.99 0.10
CA GLY A 593 17.34 -20.06 -0.51
C GLY A 593 17.97 -19.57 -1.82
N GLY A 594 19.05 -20.20 -2.28
CA GLY A 594 19.65 -19.84 -3.56
C GLY A 594 21.16 -19.74 -3.52
N MET A 595 21.71 -18.71 -4.15
CA MET A 595 23.14 -18.46 -4.25
C MET A 595 23.52 -17.14 -3.60
N ILE A 596 24.57 -17.14 -2.80
CA ILE A 596 25.25 -15.93 -2.34
C ILE A 596 26.60 -15.86 -3.04
N ARG A 597 26.87 -14.78 -3.73
CA ARG A 597 28.20 -14.43 -4.21
C ARG A 597 28.85 -13.45 -3.25
N ALA A 598 29.98 -13.82 -2.68
CA ALA A 598 30.79 -12.95 -1.85
C ALA A 598 32.24 -12.96 -2.40
N GLY A 599 32.63 -11.86 -3.01
CA GLY A 599 33.88 -11.77 -3.72
C GLY A 599 34.00 -12.82 -4.83
N ARG A 600 34.97 -13.74 -4.69
CA ARG A 600 35.20 -14.83 -5.64
C ARG A 600 34.59 -16.17 -5.23
N PHE A 601 33.67 -16.19 -4.30
CA PHE A 601 33.00 -17.38 -3.78
C PHE A 601 31.50 -17.34 -4.05
N ASP A 602 30.97 -18.46 -4.57
CA ASP A 602 29.56 -18.74 -4.66
C ASP A 602 29.15 -19.79 -3.63
N PHE A 603 28.22 -19.49 -2.78
CA PHE A 603 27.64 -20.36 -1.77
C PHE A 603 26.24 -20.77 -2.20
N PHE A 604 25.95 -22.05 -2.33
CA PHE A 604 24.68 -22.59 -2.77
C PHE A 604 23.95 -23.32 -1.63
N GLY A 605 22.71 -22.96 -1.36
CA GLY A 605 21.95 -23.61 -0.29
C GLY A 605 20.47 -23.23 -0.28
N GLN A 606 19.68 -24.01 0.48
CA GLN A 606 18.24 -23.84 0.58
C GLN A 606 17.82 -22.95 1.77
N LYS A 607 18.70 -22.74 2.74
CA LYS A 607 18.38 -22.01 3.98
C LYS A 607 19.54 -21.15 4.43
N PHE A 608 19.47 -19.89 4.05
CA PHE A 608 20.34 -18.83 4.56
C PHE A 608 19.54 -17.94 5.50
N GLU A 609 20.17 -17.46 6.55
CA GLU A 609 19.60 -16.50 7.47
C GLU A 609 20.56 -15.33 7.69
N PHE A 610 20.18 -14.16 7.17
CA PHE A 610 20.92 -12.92 7.35
C PHE A 610 20.53 -12.24 8.65
N ASP A 611 21.53 -11.91 9.46
CA ASP A 611 21.41 -11.09 10.65
C ASP A 611 21.94 -9.69 10.40
N TYR A 612 21.02 -8.74 10.31
CA TYR A 612 21.37 -7.34 10.07
C TYR A 612 22.22 -6.73 11.19
N SER A 613 21.97 -7.10 12.44
CA SER A 613 22.65 -6.50 13.59
C SER A 613 24.13 -6.83 13.63
N ASN A 614 24.47 -8.07 13.28
CA ASN A 614 25.85 -8.56 13.20
C ASN A 614 26.42 -8.47 11.78
N PHE A 615 25.62 -8.06 10.79
CA PHE A 615 25.96 -7.96 9.38
C PHE A 615 26.60 -9.22 8.82
N GLN A 616 25.95 -10.34 9.06
CA GLN A 616 26.44 -11.67 8.73
C GLN A 616 25.31 -12.57 8.19
N VAL A 617 25.71 -13.61 7.45
CA VAL A 617 24.81 -14.69 7.02
C VAL A 617 25.20 -15.98 7.70
N GLY A 618 24.26 -16.58 8.42
CA GLY A 618 24.41 -17.91 9.00
C GLY A 618 24.07 -19.01 7.99
N TYR A 619 24.92 -20.05 7.98
CA TYR A 619 24.79 -21.23 7.12
C TYR A 619 24.53 -22.45 8.00
N SER A 620 23.37 -23.05 7.91
CA SER A 620 23.03 -24.23 8.74
C SER A 620 23.11 -25.57 8.01
N ASN A 621 23.60 -25.64 6.86
CA ASN A 621 23.89 -26.71 5.92
C ASN A 621 23.67 -26.19 4.50
N ILE A 622 24.71 -25.73 3.86
CA ILE A 622 24.65 -25.37 2.44
C ILE A 622 25.17 -26.52 1.60
N ASP A 623 24.57 -26.66 0.42
CA ASP A 623 24.86 -27.81 -0.47
C ASP A 623 26.30 -27.79 -0.97
N SER A 624 26.78 -26.58 -1.34
CA SER A 624 28.12 -26.46 -1.91
C SER A 624 28.68 -25.04 -1.90
N MET A 625 29.97 -24.92 -1.94
CA MET A 625 30.74 -23.71 -2.17
C MET A 625 31.62 -23.87 -3.40
N ARG A 626 31.57 -22.91 -4.31
CA ARG A 626 32.37 -22.85 -5.53
C ARG A 626 33.30 -21.63 -5.47
N LEU A 627 34.52 -21.80 -5.92
CA LEU A 627 35.56 -20.79 -5.92
C LEU A 627 35.91 -20.41 -7.35
N TYR A 628 36.33 -19.17 -7.54
CA TYR A 628 36.73 -18.64 -8.84
C TYR A 628 38.11 -18.00 -8.74
N PHE A 629 38.92 -18.19 -9.78
CA PHE A 629 40.25 -17.60 -9.89
C PHE A 629 40.42 -16.83 -11.20
N PRO A 630 41.28 -15.83 -11.21
CA PRO A 630 41.74 -15.25 -12.47
C PRO A 630 42.44 -16.32 -13.30
N ASP A 631 42.22 -16.37 -14.58
CA ASP A 631 42.99 -17.19 -15.50
C ASP A 631 44.46 -16.70 -15.56
N THR A 632 45.32 -17.46 -16.22
CA THR A 632 46.76 -17.13 -16.37
C THR A 632 46.99 -15.78 -17.06
N THR A 633 45.97 -15.24 -17.77
CA THR A 633 46.04 -13.94 -18.44
C THR A 633 45.49 -12.80 -17.57
N GLY A 634 44.81 -13.10 -16.47
CA GLY A 634 44.13 -12.16 -15.60
C GLY A 634 42.87 -11.47 -16.22
N ARG A 635 42.46 -11.94 -17.41
CA ARG A 635 41.33 -11.33 -18.14
C ARG A 635 39.98 -11.99 -17.89
N SER A 636 39.98 -13.24 -17.42
CA SER A 636 38.78 -14.00 -17.08
C SER A 636 38.94 -14.73 -15.75
N VAL A 637 37.81 -15.08 -15.14
CA VAL A 637 37.79 -15.90 -13.93
C VAL A 637 37.31 -17.31 -14.27
N VAL A 638 37.99 -18.30 -13.76
CA VAL A 638 37.72 -19.71 -14.01
C VAL A 638 37.25 -20.35 -12.72
N PRO A 639 36.12 -21.11 -12.75
CA PRO A 639 35.69 -21.87 -11.57
C PRO A 639 36.62 -22.99 -11.28
N ILE A 640 36.91 -23.25 -9.99
CA ILE A 640 37.52 -24.47 -9.55
C ILE A 640 36.60 -25.65 -9.92
N LYS A 641 37.19 -26.73 -10.43
CA LYS A 641 36.43 -27.94 -10.80
C LYS A 641 35.84 -28.66 -9.57
N SER A 642 36.58 -28.71 -8.48
CA SER A 642 36.12 -29.30 -7.24
C SER A 642 35.15 -28.39 -6.48
N VAL A 643 34.22 -28.99 -5.76
CA VAL A 643 33.21 -28.33 -4.96
C VAL A 643 33.33 -28.82 -3.53
N LEU A 644 33.38 -27.89 -2.58
CA LEU A 644 33.23 -28.25 -1.17
C LEU A 644 31.74 -28.47 -0.90
N ARG A 645 31.39 -29.55 -0.22
CA ARG A 645 30.02 -29.95 0.13
C ARG A 645 29.82 -29.98 1.65
N ASN A 646 28.56 -29.99 2.06
CA ASN A 646 28.14 -30.09 3.47
C ASN A 646 28.74 -29.00 4.35
N ILE A 647 28.61 -27.73 3.94
CA ILE A 647 29.28 -26.63 4.61
C ILE A 647 28.37 -26.01 5.67
N TYR A 648 28.92 -25.82 6.86
CA TYR A 648 28.32 -25.13 8.00
C TYR A 648 29.21 -23.96 8.38
N GLY A 649 28.62 -22.78 8.63
CA GLY A 649 29.46 -21.64 9.01
C GLY A 649 28.73 -20.31 9.00
N THR A 650 29.50 -19.25 8.99
CA THR A 650 29.03 -17.89 8.96
C THR A 650 29.85 -17.06 7.97
N LEU A 651 29.17 -16.33 7.11
CA LEU A 651 29.77 -15.31 6.27
C LEU A 651 29.62 -13.95 6.97
N TYR A 652 30.70 -13.37 7.42
CA TYR A 652 30.77 -12.00 7.91
C TYR A 652 30.99 -11.09 6.72
N ILE A 653 29.98 -10.22 6.42
CA ILE A 653 30.00 -9.38 5.23
C ILE A 653 30.96 -8.22 5.41
N ASP A 654 30.83 -7.52 6.53
CA ASP A 654 31.69 -6.45 6.99
C ASP A 654 31.51 -6.26 8.51
N LYS A 655 32.18 -5.29 9.12
CA LYS A 655 31.95 -4.97 10.53
C LYS A 655 30.50 -4.48 10.74
N PRO A 656 29.87 -4.81 11.86
CA PRO A 656 28.48 -4.43 12.14
C PRO A 656 28.17 -2.93 12.08
N ASN A 657 29.18 -2.09 12.27
CA ASN A 657 29.09 -0.63 12.21
C ASN A 657 29.71 -0.04 10.93
N ASN A 658 29.91 -0.84 9.90
CA ASN A 658 30.47 -0.44 8.60
C ASN A 658 29.72 -1.05 7.43
N LYS A 659 28.39 -1.15 7.52
CA LYS A 659 27.54 -1.74 6.45
C LYS A 659 27.64 -0.99 5.13
N SER A 660 27.89 0.30 5.20
CA SER A 660 28.13 1.20 4.08
C SER A 660 29.48 0.97 3.38
N GLY A 661 30.46 0.36 4.06
CA GLY A 661 31.81 0.25 3.57
C GLY A 661 32.58 1.58 3.55
N LEU A 662 32.21 2.55 4.40
CA LEU A 662 32.90 3.85 4.52
C LEU A 662 34.37 3.69 4.94
N VAL A 663 34.67 2.67 5.73
CA VAL A 663 36.03 2.29 6.09
C VAL A 663 36.40 1.02 5.33
N ASN A 664 37.52 1.03 4.65
CA ASN A 664 37.99 -0.18 3.97
C ASN A 664 38.66 -1.13 4.99
N TYR A 665 38.07 -2.29 5.19
CA TYR A 665 38.61 -3.43 5.95
C TYR A 665 38.93 -4.53 4.98
N PRO A 666 40.19 -4.65 4.54
CA PRO A 666 40.57 -5.58 3.47
C PRO A 666 40.42 -7.06 3.84
N GLU A 667 40.27 -7.38 5.14
CA GLU A 667 40.04 -8.76 5.62
C GLU A 667 38.61 -9.23 5.33
N TYR A 668 37.65 -8.36 5.03
CA TYR A 668 36.26 -8.72 4.70
C TYR A 668 36.06 -8.88 3.19
N PRO A 669 35.06 -9.67 2.74
CA PRO A 669 34.23 -10.58 3.53
C PRO A 669 35.02 -11.77 4.10
N ILE A 670 34.60 -12.30 5.27
CA ILE A 670 35.22 -13.41 5.94
C ILE A 670 34.24 -14.58 6.00
N PHE A 671 34.65 -15.75 5.55
CA PHE A 671 33.88 -16.97 5.77
C PHE A 671 34.56 -17.82 6.87
N LYS A 672 33.78 -18.21 7.88
CA LYS A 672 34.23 -19.08 8.97
C LYS A 672 33.39 -20.34 9.01
N SER A 673 33.96 -21.46 8.65
CA SER A 673 33.37 -22.79 8.80
C SER A 673 33.28 -23.18 10.28
N SER A 674 32.14 -23.75 10.68
CA SER A 674 31.92 -24.22 12.06
C SER A 674 32.04 -25.74 12.23
N LYS A 675 32.00 -26.49 11.11
CA LYS A 675 32.14 -27.96 11.07
C LYS A 675 32.99 -28.36 9.88
N GLY A 676 33.44 -29.61 9.84
CA GLY A 676 34.10 -30.18 8.69
C GLY A 676 33.20 -30.17 7.44
N SER A 677 33.83 -30.09 6.28
CA SER A 677 33.22 -30.16 4.96
C SER A 677 33.91 -31.24 4.13
N GLU A 678 33.42 -31.54 2.93
CA GLU A 678 33.92 -32.67 2.15
C GLU A 678 34.26 -32.24 0.72
N VAL A 679 35.34 -32.75 0.18
CA VAL A 679 35.68 -32.75 -1.23
C VAL A 679 35.52 -34.15 -1.77
N LEU A 680 34.63 -34.33 -2.75
CA LEU A 680 34.30 -35.61 -3.37
C LEU A 680 34.90 -35.70 -4.76
N TYR A 681 35.29 -36.91 -5.17
CA TYR A 681 35.88 -37.23 -6.47
C TYR A 681 35.01 -38.22 -7.25
N ASP A 682 33.70 -38.25 -6.94
CA ASP A 682 32.71 -39.22 -7.43
C ASP A 682 32.06 -38.87 -8.79
N LYS A 683 32.61 -37.87 -9.46
CA LYS A 683 32.05 -37.42 -10.75
C LYS A 683 32.21 -38.52 -11.83
N PRO A 684 31.20 -38.73 -12.70
CA PRO A 684 31.31 -39.66 -13.82
C PRO A 684 32.47 -39.34 -14.76
N SER A 685 32.90 -38.08 -14.84
CA SER A 685 34.04 -37.65 -15.65
C SER A 685 35.39 -38.13 -15.08
N ILE A 686 35.45 -38.59 -13.83
CA ILE A 686 36.64 -39.10 -13.16
C ILE A 686 36.59 -40.62 -13.23
N HIS A 687 37.24 -41.20 -14.22
CA HIS A 687 37.31 -42.66 -14.44
C HIS A 687 35.97 -43.38 -14.32
N GLY A 688 34.88 -42.76 -14.89
CA GLY A 688 33.53 -43.37 -14.88
C GLY A 688 32.85 -43.36 -13.51
N GLY A 689 33.27 -42.51 -12.56
CA GLY A 689 32.74 -42.46 -11.19
C GLY A 689 33.29 -43.59 -10.30
N ALA A 690 34.50 -44.05 -10.55
CA ALA A 690 35.09 -45.18 -9.84
C ALA A 690 35.33 -44.93 -8.32
N TYR A 691 35.39 -43.68 -7.91
CA TYR A 691 35.63 -43.28 -6.53
C TYR A 691 34.31 -43.00 -5.80
N ALA A 692 33.82 -43.91 -5.00
CA ALA A 692 32.60 -43.76 -4.25
C ALA A 692 32.73 -42.71 -3.14
N GLY A 693 31.87 -41.69 -3.14
CA GLY A 693 32.00 -40.50 -2.27
C GLY A 693 31.91 -40.78 -0.77
N ASP A 694 31.26 -41.85 -0.37
CA ASP A 694 31.18 -42.29 1.03
C ASP A 694 32.48 -42.90 1.56
N LYS A 695 33.37 -43.39 0.69
CA LYS A 695 34.60 -44.09 1.04
C LYS A 695 35.88 -43.42 0.54
N PHE A 696 35.77 -42.71 -0.58
CA PHE A 696 36.89 -41.99 -1.20
C PHE A 696 36.59 -40.48 -1.21
N ARG A 697 37.14 -39.77 -0.25
CA ARG A 697 36.92 -38.36 -0.04
C ARG A 697 38.05 -37.69 0.71
N PHE A 698 38.08 -36.35 0.63
CA PHE A 698 38.86 -35.55 1.55
C PHE A 698 37.92 -34.81 2.51
N GLU A 699 38.00 -35.12 3.80
CA GLU A 699 37.26 -34.50 4.86
C GLU A 699 38.05 -33.28 5.37
N VAL A 700 37.52 -32.09 5.13
CA VAL A 700 38.17 -30.83 5.48
C VAL A 700 37.86 -30.46 6.91
N ASP A 701 38.86 -30.15 7.70
CA ASP A 701 38.68 -29.60 9.05
C ASP A 701 38.01 -28.21 9.01
N PRO A 702 37.37 -27.72 10.11
CA PRO A 702 36.87 -26.36 10.18
C PRO A 702 37.93 -25.32 9.82
N PHE A 703 37.57 -24.36 8.96
CA PHE A 703 38.52 -23.38 8.41
C PHE A 703 37.97 -21.95 8.43
N THR A 704 38.85 -20.98 8.25
CA THR A 704 38.51 -19.57 8.06
C THR A 704 39.17 -19.06 6.80
N ILE A 705 38.43 -18.36 5.95
CA ILE A 705 38.98 -17.67 4.80
C ILE A 705 38.57 -16.19 4.96
N ASP A 706 39.54 -15.31 4.98
CA ASP A 706 39.35 -13.85 4.91
C ASP A 706 39.62 -13.35 3.50
N SER A 707 39.29 -12.07 3.26
CA SER A 707 39.57 -11.40 1.99
C SER A 707 39.03 -12.18 0.79
N LEU A 708 37.73 -12.61 0.86
CA LEU A 708 37.11 -13.48 -0.15
C LEU A 708 37.14 -12.90 -1.58
N ASP A 709 37.34 -11.61 -1.75
CA ASP A 709 37.50 -10.94 -3.03
C ASP A 709 38.95 -10.85 -3.53
N ASN A 710 39.97 -11.02 -2.65
CA ASN A 710 41.37 -10.72 -2.97
C ASN A 710 42.39 -11.74 -2.42
N PHE A 711 41.99 -13.00 -2.14
CA PHE A 711 42.94 -14.01 -1.69
C PHE A 711 43.84 -14.52 -2.83
N THR A 712 45.02 -15.06 -2.46
CA THR A 712 46.00 -15.65 -3.42
C THR A 712 45.81 -17.16 -3.54
N ILE A 713 46.08 -17.71 -4.74
CA ILE A 713 46.00 -19.16 -4.99
C ILE A 713 46.94 -19.93 -4.04
N ALA A 714 48.13 -19.42 -3.83
CA ALA A 714 49.13 -20.06 -3.00
C ALA A 714 48.75 -20.12 -1.50
N GLY A 715 47.90 -19.20 -1.05
CA GLY A 715 47.46 -19.14 0.35
C GLY A 715 46.22 -19.99 0.64
N LEU A 716 45.55 -20.55 -0.38
CA LEU A 716 44.33 -21.33 -0.17
C LEU A 716 44.67 -22.81 0.01
N GLN A 717 44.70 -23.23 1.27
CA GLN A 717 44.91 -24.62 1.68
C GLN A 717 43.83 -25.01 2.69
N PHE A 718 43.34 -26.25 2.57
CA PHE A 718 42.35 -26.79 3.50
C PHE A 718 42.92 -28.02 4.18
N ASP A 719 43.22 -27.95 5.47
CA ASP A 719 43.65 -29.06 6.28
C ASP A 719 42.52 -30.07 6.47
N GLY A 720 42.90 -31.34 6.60
CA GLY A 720 41.88 -32.37 6.80
C GLY A 720 42.46 -33.78 6.73
N THR A 721 41.56 -34.74 6.53
CA THR A 721 41.87 -36.16 6.47
C THR A 721 41.48 -36.75 5.12
N PHE A 722 42.41 -37.46 4.47
CA PHE A 722 42.15 -38.18 3.23
C PHE A 722 41.75 -39.61 3.50
N TYR A 723 40.64 -40.04 2.93
CA TYR A 723 40.12 -41.40 2.91
C TYR A 723 40.20 -41.91 1.47
N SER A 724 40.89 -43.06 1.26
CA SER A 724 41.20 -43.58 -0.06
C SER A 724 40.42 -44.85 -0.42
N ASP A 725 39.37 -45.23 0.29
CA ASP A 725 38.68 -46.54 0.20
C ASP A 725 39.61 -47.71 0.42
N GLY A 726 40.58 -47.55 1.30
CA GLY A 726 41.53 -48.62 1.65
C GLY A 726 42.64 -48.79 0.64
N ILE A 727 42.85 -47.94 -0.35
CA ILE A 727 44.05 -47.95 -1.20
C ILE A 727 45.28 -47.71 -0.36
N PHE A 728 45.22 -46.71 0.52
CA PHE A 728 46.20 -46.39 1.56
C PHE A 728 45.51 -46.27 2.92
N PRO A 729 46.25 -46.33 4.04
CA PRO A 729 45.71 -45.89 5.33
C PRO A 729 45.31 -44.42 5.30
N ASP A 730 44.26 -44.06 6.06
CA ASP A 730 43.84 -42.67 6.20
C ASP A 730 44.95 -41.81 6.79
N PHE A 731 45.12 -40.60 6.26
CA PHE A 731 46.16 -39.68 6.74
C PHE A 731 45.73 -38.24 6.72
N LYS A 732 46.30 -37.45 7.62
CA LYS A 732 46.12 -35.98 7.64
C LYS A 732 47.04 -35.33 6.61
N HIS A 733 46.46 -34.39 5.89
CA HIS A 733 47.16 -33.55 4.92
C HIS A 733 46.34 -32.27 4.64
N HIS A 734 46.82 -31.44 3.75
CA HIS A 734 46.04 -30.34 3.19
C HIS A 734 45.79 -30.58 1.71
N VAL A 735 44.59 -30.13 1.24
CA VAL A 735 44.33 -29.99 -0.20
C VAL A 735 44.58 -28.57 -0.62
N SER A 736 45.14 -28.41 -1.81
CA SER A 736 45.40 -27.12 -2.47
C SER A 736 44.91 -27.18 -3.92
N ILE A 737 44.93 -26.05 -4.61
CA ILE A 737 44.54 -26.00 -6.02
C ILE A 737 45.67 -26.61 -6.87
N GLN A 738 45.32 -27.63 -7.63
CA GLN A 738 46.22 -28.34 -8.55
C GLN A 738 46.23 -27.64 -9.92
N LYS A 739 47.17 -28.06 -10.80
CA LYS A 739 47.36 -27.51 -12.17
C LYS A 739 46.14 -27.62 -13.05
N ASP A 740 45.28 -28.61 -12.79
CA ASP A 740 44.02 -28.81 -13.51
C ASP A 740 42.85 -27.99 -12.98
N TYR A 741 43.08 -27.06 -12.04
CA TYR A 741 42.08 -26.28 -11.32
C TYR A 741 41.13 -27.11 -10.43
N SER A 742 41.56 -28.27 -9.94
CA SER A 742 40.86 -29.04 -8.93
C SER A 742 41.53 -28.91 -7.55
N LEU A 743 40.79 -29.21 -6.49
CA LEU A 743 41.38 -29.42 -5.15
C LEU A 743 42.02 -30.79 -5.09
N GLY A 744 43.25 -30.87 -4.59
CA GLY A 744 43.97 -32.09 -4.47
C GLY A 744 45.28 -31.87 -3.75
N PHE A 745 46.16 -32.89 -3.81
CA PHE A 745 47.45 -32.80 -3.17
C PHE A 745 48.51 -33.60 -3.95
N ILE A 746 49.77 -33.30 -3.68
CA ILE A 746 50.94 -34.09 -4.07
C ILE A 746 51.69 -34.35 -2.78
N LYS A 747 51.83 -35.63 -2.40
CA LYS A 747 52.43 -36.03 -1.16
C LYS A 747 53.25 -37.32 -1.33
N PRO A 748 54.56 -37.37 -0.95
CA PRO A 748 55.31 -38.60 -0.90
C PRO A 748 54.78 -39.52 0.22
N THR A 749 54.81 -40.81 0.00
CA THR A 749 54.68 -41.81 1.10
C THR A 749 55.85 -41.66 2.10
N PRO A 750 55.66 -42.01 3.36
CA PRO A 750 56.80 -42.02 4.32
C PRO A 750 57.88 -42.97 3.86
N GLY A 751 59.08 -42.76 4.37
CA GLY A 751 60.18 -43.68 4.10
C GLY A 751 59.82 -45.11 4.48
N GLY A 752 59.99 -46.02 3.52
CA GLY A 752 59.52 -47.40 3.67
C GLY A 752 58.12 -47.66 3.15
N GLY A 753 57.37 -46.56 2.65
CA GLY A 753 56.09 -46.65 1.96
C GLY A 753 54.89 -46.88 2.86
N TYR A 754 53.70 -47.07 2.20
CA TYR A 754 52.48 -47.46 2.90
C TYR A 754 51.94 -48.83 2.48
N PRO A 755 51.28 -49.56 3.39
CA PRO A 755 50.47 -50.72 3.00
C PRO A 755 49.35 -50.26 2.04
N MET A 756 49.18 -51.02 0.96
CA MET A 756 48.19 -50.74 -0.05
C MET A 756 47.09 -51.81 -0.01
N TYR A 757 45.84 -51.34 -0.38
CA TYR A 757 44.67 -52.21 -0.47
C TYR A 757 44.46 -53.09 0.74
N ARG A 758 44.40 -52.43 1.92
CA ARG A 758 44.22 -53.06 3.23
C ARG A 758 45.29 -54.11 3.51
N GLY A 759 46.56 -53.84 3.09
CA GLY A 759 47.73 -54.69 3.34
C GLY A 759 47.93 -55.81 2.31
N LYS A 760 47.23 -55.79 1.16
CA LYS A 760 47.49 -56.76 0.08
C LYS A 760 48.84 -56.55 -0.61
N GLY A 761 49.44 -55.39 -0.49
CA GLY A 761 50.73 -55.02 -1.01
C GLY A 761 51.26 -53.79 -0.30
N HIS A 762 52.35 -53.26 -0.81
CA HIS A 762 53.05 -52.14 -0.26
C HIS A 762 53.49 -51.16 -1.38
N GLY A 763 53.43 -49.90 -1.15
CA GLY A 763 53.84 -48.91 -2.15
C GLY A 763 54.64 -47.76 -1.59
N GLU A 764 55.78 -47.46 -2.25
CA GLU A 764 56.57 -46.27 -1.98
C GLU A 764 56.53 -45.37 -3.26
N MET A 765 55.90 -44.17 -3.15
CA MET A 765 55.67 -43.33 -4.32
C MET A 765 55.31 -41.91 -3.90
N VAL A 766 55.22 -41.00 -4.87
CA VAL A 766 54.58 -39.69 -4.69
C VAL A 766 53.10 -39.80 -5.06
N MET A 767 52.23 -39.72 -4.09
CA MET A 767 50.77 -39.71 -4.29
C MET A 767 50.34 -38.39 -4.88
N SER A 768 49.52 -38.42 -5.93
CA SER A 768 48.93 -37.24 -6.59
C SER A 768 47.42 -37.42 -6.74
N LEU A 769 46.65 -36.54 -6.11
CA LEU A 769 45.20 -36.50 -6.19
C LEU A 769 44.75 -35.24 -6.90
N SER A 770 43.92 -35.38 -7.89
CA SER A 770 43.20 -34.29 -8.57
C SER A 770 41.90 -34.81 -9.20
N GLU A 771 41.16 -33.99 -9.94
CA GLU A 771 40.02 -34.47 -10.72
C GLU A 771 40.42 -35.24 -12.00
N GLU A 772 41.71 -35.33 -12.31
CA GLU A 772 42.22 -36.30 -13.27
C GLU A 772 42.26 -37.71 -12.73
N GLY A 773 42.17 -37.90 -11.41
CA GLY A 773 42.20 -39.16 -10.72
C GLY A 773 43.28 -39.22 -9.60
N PHE A 774 43.39 -40.38 -8.99
CA PHE A 774 44.42 -40.67 -7.98
C PHE A 774 45.55 -41.48 -8.56
N TYR A 775 46.74 -40.91 -8.54
CA TYR A 775 47.91 -41.51 -9.15
C TYR A 775 49.06 -41.66 -8.16
N GLY A 776 49.80 -42.77 -8.33
CA GLY A 776 51.19 -42.93 -7.85
C GLY A 776 52.14 -42.41 -8.91
N LEU A 777 53.06 -41.53 -8.50
CA LEU A 777 54.09 -40.97 -9.39
C LEU A 777 55.46 -41.41 -8.90
N SER A 778 56.37 -41.80 -9.83
CA SER A 778 57.84 -42.14 -9.55
C SER A 778 57.97 -42.96 -8.33
N GLY A 779 57.52 -44.21 -8.39
CA GLY A 779 57.55 -45.10 -7.25
C GLY A 779 57.54 -46.55 -7.62
N ASN A 780 57.30 -47.40 -6.58
CA ASN A 780 57.14 -48.81 -6.76
C ASN A 780 56.01 -49.45 -5.97
N ILE A 781 55.51 -50.57 -6.43
CA ILE A 781 54.53 -51.41 -5.74
C ILE A 781 55.15 -52.77 -5.52
N GLY A 782 55.19 -53.26 -4.27
CA GLY A 782 55.56 -54.61 -3.87
C GLY A 782 54.29 -55.45 -3.67
N TYR A 783 54.23 -56.60 -4.35
CA TYR A 783 53.19 -57.62 -4.20
C TYR A 783 53.77 -59.06 -4.20
N ASN A 784 53.53 -59.78 -3.14
CA ASN A 784 54.00 -61.18 -3.02
C ASN A 784 55.40 -61.42 -3.52
N GLY A 785 56.37 -60.59 -3.11
CA GLY A 785 57.76 -60.65 -3.47
C GLY A 785 58.18 -60.04 -4.78
N SER A 786 57.25 -59.61 -5.64
CA SER A 786 57.57 -58.83 -6.82
C SER A 786 57.71 -57.35 -6.48
N THR A 787 58.43 -56.61 -7.31
CA THR A 787 58.61 -55.15 -7.27
C THR A 787 58.27 -54.60 -8.65
N THR A 788 57.34 -53.64 -8.69
CA THR A 788 56.92 -52.97 -9.92
C THR A 788 57.32 -51.53 -9.82
N ASN A 789 58.30 -51.08 -10.60
CA ASN A 789 58.67 -49.65 -10.64
C ASN A 789 57.96 -48.96 -11.76
N PHE A 790 57.55 -47.73 -11.54
CA PHE A 790 56.71 -46.92 -12.53
C PHE A 790 56.96 -45.42 -12.40
N LYS A 791 56.72 -44.72 -13.47
CA LYS A 791 56.64 -43.24 -13.47
C LYS A 791 55.24 -42.75 -13.12
N LYS A 792 54.20 -43.45 -13.59
CA LYS A 792 52.80 -43.07 -13.31
C LYS A 792 51.89 -44.30 -13.25
N MET A 793 51.19 -44.49 -12.18
CA MET A 793 50.24 -45.57 -11.95
C MET A 793 48.90 -45.02 -11.52
N LEU A 794 47.80 -45.38 -12.18
CA LEU A 794 46.45 -45.06 -11.77
C LEU A 794 46.03 -45.97 -10.63
N LEU A 795 45.55 -45.38 -9.52
CA LEU A 795 45.11 -46.08 -8.33
C LEU A 795 43.58 -45.97 -8.22
N LEU A 796 42.87 -47.04 -8.50
CA LEU A 796 41.43 -47.15 -8.34
C LEU A 796 41.10 -47.95 -7.08
N PRO A 797 39.91 -47.86 -6.47
CA PRO A 797 39.53 -48.57 -5.26
C PRO A 797 39.69 -50.10 -5.33
N ASN A 798 39.51 -50.67 -6.51
CA ASN A 798 39.55 -52.11 -6.74
C ASN A 798 40.78 -52.60 -7.53
N LYS A 799 41.59 -51.69 -8.07
CA LYS A 799 42.79 -52.04 -8.87
C LYS A 799 43.77 -50.89 -9.04
N ALA A 800 45.00 -51.21 -9.30
CA ALA A 800 46.01 -50.28 -9.80
C ALA A 800 46.42 -50.68 -11.23
N MET A 801 46.56 -49.69 -12.12
CA MET A 801 46.93 -50.01 -13.50
C MET A 801 47.79 -48.90 -14.12
N GLY A 802 48.67 -49.31 -15.04
CA GLY A 802 49.58 -48.40 -15.71
C GLY A 802 50.62 -49.12 -16.52
N THR A 803 51.74 -48.41 -16.78
CA THR A 803 52.93 -49.01 -17.43
C THR A 803 54.07 -49.05 -16.42
N ALA A 804 54.55 -50.26 -16.13
CA ALA A 804 55.72 -50.44 -15.32
C ALA A 804 56.99 -50.15 -16.09
N ASP A 805 57.90 -49.32 -15.57
CA ASP A 805 59.26 -49.21 -16.09
C ASP A 805 59.97 -50.51 -16.01
N SER A 806 59.89 -51.22 -14.86
CA SER A 806 60.28 -52.56 -14.66
C SER A 806 59.32 -53.33 -13.74
N TYR A 807 59.07 -54.58 -14.02
CA TYR A 807 58.46 -55.58 -13.14
C TYR A 807 59.47 -56.63 -12.89
N GLU A 808 59.77 -56.87 -11.62
CA GLU A 808 60.77 -57.81 -11.15
C GLU A 808 60.12 -58.78 -10.13
N LEU A 809 60.17 -60.07 -10.42
CA LEU A 809 59.77 -61.14 -9.52
C LEU A 809 61.04 -62.07 -9.29
N PRO A 810 61.66 -61.97 -8.12
CA PRO A 810 62.78 -62.84 -7.80
C PRO A 810 62.34 -64.26 -7.79
N GLN A 811 63.34 -65.21 -8.05
CA GLN A 811 63.09 -66.64 -7.91
C GLN A 811 62.80 -66.99 -6.45
N GLY A 812 61.66 -67.66 -6.24
CA GLY A 812 61.22 -68.07 -4.92
C GLY A 812 60.76 -69.53 -4.91
N ALA A 813 60.14 -69.96 -3.79
CA ALA A 813 59.58 -71.26 -3.67
C ALA A 813 58.47 -71.64 -4.64
N ALA A 814 57.63 -70.57 -5.03
CA ALA A 814 56.45 -70.67 -5.93
C ALA A 814 56.71 -70.13 -7.33
N TYR A 815 57.65 -69.26 -7.56
CA TYR A 815 57.83 -68.47 -8.76
C TYR A 815 59.22 -68.63 -9.43
N PRO A 816 59.33 -68.55 -10.78
CA PRO A 816 60.58 -68.34 -11.46
C PRO A 816 61.10 -66.92 -11.28
N LEU A 817 62.38 -66.67 -11.63
CA LEU A 817 62.75 -65.27 -11.89
C LEU A 817 62.02 -64.77 -13.09
N VAL A 818 61.30 -63.53 -12.94
CA VAL A 818 60.66 -62.87 -14.05
C VAL A 818 61.07 -61.41 -14.11
N TYR A 819 61.28 -60.91 -15.31
CA TYR A 819 61.61 -59.53 -15.56
C TYR A 819 60.81 -59.04 -16.80
N ALA A 820 60.09 -57.91 -16.65
CA ALA A 820 59.42 -57.19 -17.77
C ALA A 820 59.80 -55.70 -17.74
N ALA A 821 60.11 -55.15 -18.90
CA ALA A 821 60.41 -53.73 -19.01
C ALA A 821 59.36 -53.01 -19.87
N ASN A 822 59.00 -51.82 -19.47
CA ASN A 822 58.00 -50.99 -20.09
C ASN A 822 56.68 -51.75 -20.35
N ALA A 823 56.27 -52.55 -19.38
CA ALA A 823 55.16 -53.49 -19.47
C ALA A 823 53.84 -52.90 -18.96
N PRO A 824 52.70 -53.02 -19.70
CA PRO A 824 51.38 -52.69 -19.14
C PRO A 824 51.12 -53.64 -17.94
N VAL A 825 50.64 -53.04 -16.82
CA VAL A 825 50.34 -53.82 -15.61
C VAL A 825 48.95 -53.44 -15.08
N GLU A 826 48.27 -54.47 -14.54
CA GLU A 826 47.04 -54.34 -13.80
C GLU A 826 47.05 -55.19 -12.55
N TRP A 827 47.00 -54.55 -11.39
CA TRP A 827 46.90 -55.25 -10.11
C TRP A 827 45.46 -55.19 -9.59
N LYS A 828 44.84 -56.34 -9.38
CA LYS A 828 43.55 -56.56 -8.78
C LYS A 828 43.72 -57.16 -7.38
N PRO A 829 43.95 -56.35 -6.36
CA PRO A 829 44.39 -56.82 -5.03
C PRO A 829 43.32 -57.66 -4.34
N TYR A 830 41.99 -57.44 -4.59
CA TYR A 830 40.95 -58.23 -3.95
C TYR A 830 40.64 -59.56 -4.67
N ASP A 831 41.07 -59.68 -5.93
CA ASP A 831 41.10 -60.96 -6.67
C ASP A 831 42.43 -61.73 -6.44
N ASP A 832 43.33 -61.10 -5.74
CA ASP A 832 44.69 -61.62 -5.53
C ASP A 832 45.45 -61.90 -6.86
N GLU A 833 45.26 -61.01 -7.86
CA GLU A 833 45.84 -61.10 -9.21
C GLU A 833 46.70 -59.89 -9.54
N PHE A 834 47.93 -60.11 -10.02
CA PHE A 834 48.76 -59.08 -10.62
C PHE A 834 49.12 -59.49 -12.05
N HIS A 835 48.47 -58.75 -13.01
CA HIS A 835 48.64 -58.97 -14.44
C HIS A 835 49.76 -58.12 -15.01
N VAL A 836 50.65 -58.74 -15.79
CA VAL A 836 51.71 -58.05 -16.53
C VAL A 836 51.64 -58.48 -17.97
N ALA A 837 51.35 -57.56 -18.85
CA ALA A 837 51.32 -57.82 -20.29
C ALA A 837 52.71 -57.50 -20.89
N GLN A 838 53.06 -58.16 -22.01
CA GLN A 838 54.27 -57.83 -22.77
C GLN A 838 54.33 -56.38 -23.16
N GLY A 839 55.41 -55.71 -22.91
CA GLY A 839 55.76 -54.39 -23.44
C GLY A 839 56.39 -54.43 -24.84
N PRO A 840 57.24 -53.44 -25.16
CA PRO A 840 57.99 -53.46 -26.43
C PRO A 840 58.99 -54.62 -26.50
N THR A 841 59.46 -55.17 -25.37
CA THR A 841 60.30 -56.31 -25.27
C THR A 841 59.59 -57.50 -24.65
N PRO A 842 59.93 -58.77 -24.96
CA PRO A 842 59.33 -59.94 -24.38
C PRO A 842 59.64 -60.01 -22.85
N ILE A 843 58.72 -60.64 -22.13
CA ILE A 843 58.87 -60.90 -20.73
C ILE A 843 60.00 -61.96 -20.58
N LYS A 844 61.01 -61.70 -19.76
CA LYS A 844 62.08 -62.63 -19.47
C LYS A 844 61.73 -63.55 -18.28
N VAL A 845 61.90 -64.86 -18.48
CA VAL A 845 61.58 -65.83 -17.43
C VAL A 845 62.78 -66.79 -17.25
N PHE A 846 62.94 -67.50 -16.08
CA PHE A 846 63.95 -68.42 -15.80
C PHE A 846 65.39 -67.88 -15.99
N LYS A 847 65.86 -67.06 -15.10
CA LYS A 847 67.20 -66.44 -15.14
C LYS A 847 67.51 -65.64 -16.42
N MET A 848 66.44 -64.99 -17.01
CA MET A 848 66.60 -64.23 -18.23
C MET A 848 66.85 -65.02 -19.51
N GLY A 849 66.83 -66.40 -19.42
CA GLY A 849 67.12 -67.26 -20.55
C GLY A 849 66.01 -67.55 -21.54
N TYR A 850 64.77 -67.19 -21.20
CA TYR A 850 63.63 -67.51 -21.99
C TYR A 850 62.77 -66.26 -22.22
N ASP A 851 62.29 -66.10 -23.45
CA ASP A 851 61.43 -65.06 -23.85
C ASP A 851 59.92 -65.47 -23.84
N PHE A 852 59.09 -64.69 -23.13
CA PHE A 852 57.66 -64.98 -23.11
C PHE A 852 56.92 -63.87 -23.80
N TYR A 853 56.17 -64.17 -24.84
CA TYR A 853 55.31 -63.27 -25.66
C TYR A 853 53.88 -63.47 -25.28
N GLY A 854 53.32 -62.50 -24.50
CA GLY A 854 51.96 -62.54 -24.02
C GLY A 854 51.83 -61.89 -22.67
N SER A 855 51.01 -62.40 -21.79
CA SER A 855 50.79 -61.85 -20.43
C SER A 855 51.03 -62.94 -19.33
N VAL A 856 51.53 -62.47 -18.20
CA VAL A 856 51.66 -63.30 -16.98
C VAL A 856 50.79 -62.75 -15.88
N THR A 857 50.14 -63.62 -15.07
CA THR A 857 49.35 -63.29 -13.92
C THR A 857 49.96 -63.92 -12.68
N GLN A 858 50.47 -63.06 -11.80
CA GLN A 858 50.97 -63.46 -10.49
C GLN A 858 49.80 -63.59 -9.51
N THR A 859 49.65 -64.68 -8.86
CA THR A 859 48.75 -64.93 -7.72
C THR A 859 49.59 -65.26 -6.47
N PRO A 860 49.08 -65.36 -5.23
CA PRO A 860 49.84 -65.62 -4.02
C PRO A 860 50.58 -66.96 -4.05
N SER A 861 50.16 -67.87 -4.85
CA SER A 861 50.70 -69.27 -4.88
C SER A 861 51.30 -69.72 -6.19
N LYS A 862 51.10 -69.04 -7.30
CA LYS A 862 51.51 -69.44 -8.64
C LYS A 862 51.63 -68.27 -9.63
N LEU A 863 52.43 -68.53 -10.66
CA LEU A 863 52.45 -67.58 -11.81
C LEU A 863 51.84 -68.34 -13.02
N LEU A 864 50.85 -67.68 -13.60
CA LEU A 864 50.11 -68.15 -14.76
C LEU A 864 50.56 -67.35 -16.01
N GLY A 865 50.49 -67.95 -17.20
CA GLY A 865 50.80 -67.25 -18.45
C GLY A 865 49.86 -67.61 -19.59
N ASP A 866 49.44 -66.57 -20.35
CA ASP A 866 48.79 -66.75 -21.61
C ASP A 866 49.69 -66.17 -22.70
N GLY A 867 50.24 -67.07 -23.56
CA GLY A 867 51.18 -66.61 -24.59
C GLY A 867 52.05 -67.68 -25.16
N THR A 868 53.22 -67.25 -25.66
CA THR A 868 54.20 -68.12 -26.29
C THR A 868 55.52 -68.01 -25.51
N LEU A 869 55.98 -69.14 -24.96
CA LEU A 869 57.33 -69.33 -24.36
C LEU A 869 58.30 -69.66 -25.50
N ALA A 870 59.47 -68.98 -25.60
CA ALA A 870 60.47 -69.19 -26.61
C ALA A 870 61.80 -69.26 -25.99
N TRP A 871 62.62 -70.30 -26.36
CA TRP A 871 64.02 -70.47 -26.03
C TRP A 871 64.76 -71.11 -27.20
N GLU A 872 65.84 -70.50 -27.59
CA GLU A 872 66.51 -70.90 -28.78
C GLU A 872 65.62 -70.97 -30.02
N GLN A 873 65.45 -72.10 -30.63
CA GLN A 873 64.50 -72.29 -31.80
C GLN A 873 63.18 -72.86 -31.39
N ALA A 874 62.88 -73.14 -30.14
CA ALA A 874 61.67 -73.73 -29.64
C ALA A 874 60.71 -72.65 -29.24
N ARG A 875 59.39 -72.83 -29.62
CA ARG A 875 58.27 -71.98 -29.24
C ARG A 875 57.13 -72.83 -28.78
N PHE A 876 56.57 -72.51 -27.61
CA PHE A 876 55.43 -73.18 -27.04
C PHE A 876 54.31 -72.21 -26.65
N ARG A 877 53.15 -72.42 -27.23
CA ARG A 877 52.01 -71.54 -26.92
C ARG A 877 50.97 -72.24 -26.09
N SER A 878 50.43 -71.59 -25.11
CA SER A 878 49.32 -72.06 -24.30
C SER A 878 48.61 -70.86 -23.69
N LYS A 879 47.29 -70.99 -23.43
CA LYS A 879 46.52 -70.00 -22.68
C LYS A 879 46.56 -70.20 -21.16
N ASP A 880 46.93 -71.42 -20.72
CA ASP A 880 46.93 -71.87 -19.33
C ASP A 880 48.32 -72.41 -18.85
N MET A 881 49.37 -71.68 -19.15
CA MET A 881 50.70 -71.99 -18.72
C MET A 881 50.89 -71.69 -17.23
N THR A 882 51.44 -72.69 -16.47
CA THR A 882 51.81 -72.47 -15.07
C THR A 882 53.32 -72.50 -14.95
N PHE A 883 53.85 -71.38 -14.40
CA PHE A 883 55.28 -71.25 -14.18
C PHE A 883 55.62 -71.55 -12.71
N GLY A 884 56.36 -72.65 -12.50
CA GLY A 884 57.04 -72.95 -11.22
C GLY A 884 58.46 -72.41 -11.18
N PRO A 885 59.24 -72.59 -10.09
CA PRO A 885 60.58 -72.05 -9.89
C PRO A 885 61.60 -72.47 -10.97
N ASN A 886 61.47 -73.64 -11.52
CA ASN A 886 62.43 -74.21 -12.50
C ASN A 886 61.72 -74.87 -13.71
N LYS A 887 60.39 -74.79 -13.79
CA LYS A 887 59.68 -75.50 -14.88
C LYS A 887 58.42 -74.75 -15.28
N ALA A 888 58.03 -74.82 -16.51
CA ALA A 888 56.69 -74.42 -16.97
C ALA A 888 55.85 -75.64 -17.37
N SER A 889 54.59 -75.64 -17.06
CA SER A 889 53.62 -76.68 -17.41
C SER A 889 52.37 -76.05 -18.02
N ALA A 890 51.81 -76.72 -19.03
CA ALA A 890 50.57 -76.29 -19.64
C ALA A 890 49.76 -77.47 -20.20
N GLN A 891 48.50 -77.37 -20.25
CA GLN A 891 47.65 -78.29 -21.05
C GLN A 891 47.80 -77.92 -22.51
N VAL A 892 48.03 -78.90 -23.36
CA VAL A 892 48.21 -78.70 -24.80
C VAL A 892 46.85 -78.89 -25.48
#